data_227f1089c68d4ae9f647c4a9d09bb041
#
_entry.id   227f1089c68d4ae9f647c4a9d09bb041
#
_cell.length_a   1.000
_cell.length_b   1.000
_cell.length_c   1.000
_cell.angle_alpha   90.00
_cell.angle_beta   90.00
_cell.angle_gamma   90.00
#
_symmetry.space_group_name_H-M   'P 1'
#
loop_
_entity.id
_entity.type
_entity.pdbx_description
1 polymer ?
#
loop_
_entity_poly.entity_id
_entity_poly.type
_entity_poly.pdbx_seq_one_letter_code
_entity_poly.pdbx_strand_id
1 'polypeptide(L)'
;MTLRSRLGIVAREAAVFGVFCLLTALLTWPYARYLRDVVVDEGDPYLVSWIMWWDYHQTFAHPLQLFHANIFYPYPYSLAFSEHMYGIAVIFFPLFALGFRPLTVHAIAMFVGFALCGYGAFRLGRTLTGCKTVAWVAGIAFAFTPFRLDQMSQLPYLWTVWIPLSLEALILFARHTSRRRAAWLGFTVFMLGLSSLTWLSFALVPMMVAAVVLITRRRLWRQREFWRRGLFALAIAGVALLPFTIPYYLVSRIYGFKRTIQEVKDNSAWPIHWLSIHPRSALWSRIGPTLVPNSRFRLFPGLLPLIFSAIALIPRRNRPESLAQRNDAELSSPKTYSLFWLDMLIVVSLILSVLATIFEGTGAFRGLFNYLKSEFVLTTLTLAIIARCCIAYPRLLRRQNANLVETVRSWNGDGLWLGMLLTVIGFLYSLGWNFFFYRICYDVIPLFRGMRMPTRGAMYAYLGLALLAGLGVKRIVDVLGERRVNWNRQAMVVFICALLLFELNATPLAIIRGDISPDAVTLRLKQTPMRGGLVMLPAGGGYNHHHMLRAADHGKPLITATSGFTPPYEVAIENLTNSGPITNEFLDLLEKIPASYVVVLTHLVSPERKAIYENFFSRAVAKGRLRFINRFDAHDDLYAVVKTEPASVSEASLPFAIPEREWSAAIKEDPLNLTSHSFEWTRAVYCLYVAAFGRMPRYREFTDDMISLSKGVVMGAEADPPLNDRLAQLAKSLTERPEFQSTYNKIPDEEFLAKLLSNAGLTVDEPERAALLAALQNGSMTRAEVLAKIGTDPRLLQREQNRALVLVYFFAYLHRNPDDPPDYNLDGFLHWVKHLEQHGAGELTTAFAGSIERARLLEREHQE
;
A
#
# COMPACT_ATOMS: atom_id res chain seq x y z
N MET A 1 -8.85 27.49 -37.39
CA MET A 1 -8.67 26.09 -37.85
C MET A 1 -10.01 25.62 -38.42
N THR A 2 -10.04 25.22 -39.67
CA THR A 2 -11.25 24.69 -40.34
C THR A 2 -11.63 23.33 -39.75
N LEU A 3 -12.91 22.93 -39.86
CA LEU A 3 -13.38 21.61 -39.38
C LEU A 3 -12.57 20.45 -39.99
N ARG A 4 -12.25 20.54 -41.29
CA ARG A 4 -11.40 19.56 -42.01
C ARG A 4 -10.00 19.44 -41.40
N SER A 5 -9.37 20.54 -40.97
CA SER A 5 -8.05 20.48 -40.33
C SER A 5 -8.12 19.84 -38.93
N ARG A 6 -9.21 20.05 -38.18
CA ARG A 6 -9.44 19.40 -36.87
C ARG A 6 -9.68 17.91 -37.04
N LEU A 7 -10.52 17.49 -37.98
CA LEU A 7 -10.77 16.08 -38.30
C LEU A 7 -9.49 15.34 -38.73
N GLY A 8 -8.63 16.02 -39.55
CA GLY A 8 -7.34 15.43 -39.95
C GLY A 8 -6.35 15.25 -38.79
N ILE A 9 -6.38 16.11 -37.76
CA ILE A 9 -5.58 15.93 -36.55
C ILE A 9 -6.11 14.77 -35.75
N VAL A 10 -7.41 14.70 -35.49
CA VAL A 10 -8.05 13.60 -34.74
C VAL A 10 -7.76 12.23 -35.41
N ALA A 11 -7.93 12.17 -36.75
CA ALA A 11 -7.64 10.94 -37.49
C ALA A 11 -6.16 10.48 -37.34
N ARG A 12 -5.20 11.43 -37.36
CA ARG A 12 -3.78 11.09 -37.14
C ARG A 12 -3.52 10.59 -35.75
N GLU A 13 -4.06 11.23 -34.71
CA GLU A 13 -3.89 10.79 -33.32
C GLU A 13 -4.54 9.41 -33.12
N ALA A 14 -5.74 9.18 -33.69
CA ALA A 14 -6.40 7.88 -33.65
C ALA A 14 -5.59 6.81 -34.37
N ALA A 15 -4.97 7.11 -35.52
CA ALA A 15 -4.11 6.17 -36.24
C ALA A 15 -2.86 5.80 -35.41
N VAL A 16 -2.23 6.77 -34.75
CA VAL A 16 -1.09 6.50 -33.86
C VAL A 16 -1.51 5.60 -32.69
N PHE A 17 -2.64 5.91 -32.04
CA PHE A 17 -3.19 5.08 -30.98
C PHE A 17 -3.53 3.66 -31.47
N GLY A 18 -4.14 3.55 -32.66
CA GLY A 18 -4.43 2.26 -33.30
C GLY A 18 -3.18 1.40 -33.53
N VAL A 19 -2.04 2.03 -33.92
CA VAL A 19 -0.77 1.30 -34.04
C VAL A 19 -0.32 0.78 -32.67
N PHE A 20 -0.43 1.56 -31.59
CA PHE A 20 -0.12 1.07 -30.25
C PHE A 20 -1.07 -0.06 -29.79
N CYS A 21 -2.34 -0.01 -30.15
CA CYS A 21 -3.26 -1.13 -29.92
C CYS A 21 -2.82 -2.40 -30.65
N LEU A 22 -2.42 -2.28 -31.92
CA LEU A 22 -1.90 -3.41 -32.70
C LEU A 22 -0.61 -3.98 -32.08
N LEU A 23 0.35 -3.12 -31.71
CA LEU A 23 1.58 -3.53 -31.04
C LEU A 23 1.29 -4.20 -29.68
N THR A 24 0.32 -3.68 -28.93
CA THR A 24 -0.14 -4.30 -27.69
C THR A 24 -0.70 -5.70 -27.94
N ALA A 25 -1.56 -5.86 -28.95
CA ALA A 25 -2.10 -7.18 -29.30
C ALA A 25 -1.01 -8.18 -29.66
N LEU A 26 0.01 -7.75 -30.39
CA LEU A 26 1.15 -8.60 -30.79
C LEU A 26 2.05 -8.98 -29.59
N LEU A 27 2.43 -7.99 -28.78
CA LEU A 27 3.40 -8.21 -27.70
C LEU A 27 2.77 -8.72 -26.39
N THR A 28 1.47 -8.78 -26.30
CA THR A 28 0.74 -9.43 -25.20
C THR A 28 0.02 -10.70 -25.63
N TRP A 29 0.36 -11.26 -26.81
CA TRP A 29 -0.26 -12.50 -27.28
C TRP A 29 -0.04 -13.67 -26.30
N PRO A 30 -1.06 -14.51 -25.96
CA PRO A 30 -2.41 -14.55 -26.52
C PRO A 30 -3.48 -13.71 -25.77
N TYR A 31 -3.08 -12.78 -24.87
CA TYR A 31 -3.98 -12.00 -24.02
C TYR A 31 -5.13 -11.34 -24.81
N ALA A 32 -4.80 -10.69 -25.93
CA ALA A 32 -5.77 -9.97 -26.76
C ALA A 32 -6.86 -10.90 -27.37
N ARG A 33 -6.60 -12.21 -27.48
CA ARG A 33 -7.58 -13.17 -27.98
C ARG A 33 -8.66 -13.52 -26.96
N TYR A 34 -8.33 -13.43 -25.67
CA TYR A 34 -9.15 -13.93 -24.56
C TYR A 34 -9.63 -12.81 -23.63
N LEU A 35 -9.81 -11.57 -24.15
CA LEU A 35 -10.21 -10.40 -23.35
C LEU A 35 -11.49 -10.58 -22.52
N ARG A 36 -12.30 -11.59 -22.84
CA ARG A 36 -13.54 -11.88 -22.10
C ARG A 36 -13.28 -12.36 -20.68
N ASP A 37 -12.25 -13.20 -20.48
CA ASP A 37 -12.05 -13.97 -19.25
C ASP A 37 -10.56 -14.18 -18.90
N VAL A 38 -9.65 -13.40 -19.49
CA VAL A 38 -8.22 -13.55 -19.27
C VAL A 38 -7.74 -12.84 -18.03
N VAL A 39 -6.91 -13.53 -17.26
CA VAL A 39 -6.10 -12.97 -16.16
C VAL A 39 -4.68 -13.52 -16.22
N VAL A 40 -3.76 -12.86 -15.53
CA VAL A 40 -2.37 -13.32 -15.40
C VAL A 40 -2.15 -14.17 -14.13
N ASP A 41 -3.02 -13.98 -13.14
CA ASP A 41 -3.14 -14.77 -11.91
C ASP A 41 -4.53 -14.56 -11.29
N GLU A 42 -4.87 -15.35 -10.28
CA GLU A 42 -6.17 -15.29 -9.59
C GLU A 42 -6.15 -14.39 -8.33
N GLY A 43 -5.16 -13.51 -8.22
CA GLY A 43 -5.00 -12.59 -7.11
C GLY A 43 -5.54 -11.19 -7.39
N ASP A 44 -4.62 -10.22 -7.43
CA ASP A 44 -4.93 -8.79 -7.62
C ASP A 44 -5.90 -8.50 -8.79
N PRO A 45 -5.89 -9.21 -9.95
CA PRO A 45 -6.88 -8.98 -11.01
C PRO A 45 -8.34 -9.12 -10.56
N TYR A 46 -8.64 -10.03 -9.64
CA TYR A 46 -10.00 -10.19 -9.10
C TYR A 46 -10.37 -9.04 -8.17
N LEU A 47 -9.46 -8.66 -7.27
CA LEU A 47 -9.61 -7.47 -6.41
C LEU A 47 -9.85 -6.21 -7.26
N VAL A 48 -9.01 -5.98 -8.27
CA VAL A 48 -9.11 -4.80 -9.14
C VAL A 48 -10.39 -4.79 -9.97
N SER A 49 -10.82 -5.96 -10.47
CA SER A 49 -12.08 -6.11 -11.19
C SER A 49 -13.27 -5.73 -10.31
N TRP A 50 -13.25 -6.17 -9.04
CA TRP A 50 -14.24 -5.80 -8.04
C TRP A 50 -14.20 -4.29 -7.73
N ILE A 51 -13.01 -3.68 -7.53
CA ILE A 51 -12.90 -2.24 -7.27
C ILE A 51 -13.52 -1.43 -8.43
N MET A 52 -13.20 -1.76 -9.68
CA MET A 52 -13.75 -1.07 -10.85
C MET A 52 -15.28 -1.20 -10.94
N TRP A 53 -15.80 -2.39 -10.62
CA TRP A 53 -17.24 -2.62 -10.55
C TRP A 53 -17.88 -1.83 -9.41
N TRP A 54 -17.26 -1.81 -8.22
CA TRP A 54 -17.74 -1.06 -7.07
C TRP A 54 -17.78 0.44 -7.36
N ASP A 55 -16.73 0.99 -7.95
CA ASP A 55 -16.67 2.39 -8.36
C ASP A 55 -17.84 2.76 -9.29
N TYR A 56 -18.13 1.91 -10.28
CA TYR A 56 -19.28 2.09 -11.15
C TYR A 56 -20.59 1.99 -10.39
N HIS A 57 -20.82 0.89 -9.69
CA HIS A 57 -22.06 0.60 -8.99
C HIS A 57 -22.39 1.69 -7.97
N GLN A 58 -21.45 2.03 -7.12
CA GLN A 58 -21.67 2.97 -6.03
C GLN A 58 -21.80 4.42 -6.49
N THR A 59 -21.12 4.78 -7.59
CA THR A 59 -21.27 6.13 -8.20
C THR A 59 -22.71 6.42 -8.59
N PHE A 60 -23.44 5.43 -9.09
CA PHE A 60 -24.84 5.60 -9.50
C PHE A 60 -25.85 5.26 -8.40
N ALA A 61 -25.50 4.41 -7.43
CA ALA A 61 -26.36 4.07 -6.31
C ALA A 61 -26.29 5.11 -5.20
N HIS A 62 -25.09 5.34 -4.60
CA HIS A 62 -24.89 6.22 -3.47
C HIS A 62 -23.50 6.90 -3.53
N PRO A 63 -23.30 7.94 -4.36
CA PRO A 63 -21.97 8.51 -4.64
C PRO A 63 -21.26 9.07 -3.40
N LEU A 64 -21.98 9.55 -2.38
CA LEU A 64 -21.39 10.05 -1.14
C LEU A 64 -20.85 8.93 -0.25
N GLN A 65 -21.25 7.69 -0.49
CA GLN A 65 -20.80 6.50 0.24
C GLN A 65 -19.82 5.66 -0.60
N LEU A 66 -19.16 6.23 -1.59
CA LEU A 66 -18.23 5.54 -2.49
C LEU A 66 -17.20 4.71 -1.71
N PHE A 67 -16.67 5.25 -0.63
CA PHE A 67 -15.62 4.60 0.16
C PHE A 67 -16.13 3.58 1.18
N HIS A 68 -17.44 3.50 1.42
CA HIS A 68 -18.06 2.48 2.28
C HIS A 68 -18.38 1.23 1.44
N ALA A 69 -17.35 0.46 1.11
CA ALA A 69 -17.48 -0.68 0.21
C ALA A 69 -18.12 -1.90 0.90
N ASN A 70 -18.68 -2.82 0.08
CA ASN A 70 -19.29 -4.05 0.55
C ASN A 70 -18.26 -5.15 0.89
N ILE A 71 -17.07 -4.77 1.35
CA ILE A 71 -16.03 -5.68 1.83
C ILE A 71 -15.58 -5.27 3.23
N PHE A 72 -15.06 -6.23 3.98
CA PHE A 72 -14.68 -6.04 5.38
C PHE A 72 -15.82 -5.45 6.21
N TYR A 73 -17.05 -5.89 5.92
CA TYR A 73 -18.19 -5.42 6.68
C TYR A 73 -18.02 -5.76 8.16
N PRO A 74 -18.30 -4.86 9.09
CA PRO A 74 -18.95 -3.54 8.93
C PRO A 74 -17.96 -2.34 8.91
N TYR A 75 -16.70 -2.50 8.56
CA TYR A 75 -15.71 -1.41 8.59
C TYR A 75 -16.05 -0.27 7.61
N PRO A 76 -16.18 1.00 8.08
CA PRO A 76 -16.33 2.15 7.18
C PRO A 76 -15.03 2.43 6.42
N TYR A 77 -15.17 3.08 5.26
CA TYR A 77 -14.09 3.47 4.38
C TYR A 77 -13.22 2.31 3.85
N SER A 78 -13.78 1.09 3.79
CA SER A 78 -13.03 -0.11 3.40
C SER A 78 -12.44 -0.06 1.98
N LEU A 79 -13.00 0.73 1.05
CA LEU A 79 -12.37 0.97 -0.25
C LEU A 79 -10.99 1.65 -0.13
N ALA A 80 -10.78 2.49 0.89
CA ALA A 80 -9.50 3.16 1.14
C ALA A 80 -8.44 2.25 1.78
N PHE A 81 -8.72 0.97 2.01
CA PHE A 81 -7.72 -0.03 2.40
C PHE A 81 -6.79 -0.41 1.24
N SER A 82 -7.19 -0.08 -0.01
CA SER A 82 -6.38 -0.16 -1.21
C SER A 82 -6.51 1.12 -2.05
N GLU A 83 -5.91 1.18 -3.24
CA GLU A 83 -6.10 2.29 -4.17
C GLU A 83 -7.48 2.20 -4.84
N HIS A 84 -8.25 3.28 -4.83
CA HIS A 84 -9.61 3.33 -5.39
C HIS A 84 -9.66 3.30 -6.92
N MET A 85 -8.60 3.66 -7.62
CA MET A 85 -8.45 3.65 -9.10
C MET A 85 -9.58 4.33 -9.91
N TYR A 86 -10.33 5.22 -9.30
CA TYR A 86 -11.54 5.83 -9.90
C TYR A 86 -11.26 6.50 -11.26
N GLY A 87 -10.08 7.11 -11.43
CA GLY A 87 -9.68 7.72 -12.70
C GLY A 87 -9.46 6.74 -13.85
N ILE A 88 -9.26 5.46 -13.53
CA ILE A 88 -9.23 4.37 -14.49
C ILE A 88 -10.67 3.87 -14.71
N ALA A 89 -11.37 3.54 -13.64
CA ALA A 89 -12.69 2.92 -13.67
C ALA A 89 -13.71 3.77 -14.46
N VAL A 90 -13.73 5.09 -14.25
CA VAL A 90 -14.70 6.01 -14.89
C VAL A 90 -14.62 5.98 -16.43
N ILE A 91 -13.45 5.67 -17.00
CA ILE A 91 -13.27 5.55 -18.46
C ILE A 91 -14.05 4.33 -18.99
N PHE A 92 -14.21 3.29 -18.16
CA PHE A 92 -14.85 2.03 -18.52
C PHE A 92 -16.29 1.89 -18.01
N PHE A 93 -16.85 2.90 -17.34
CA PHE A 93 -18.27 2.91 -16.93
C PHE A 93 -19.24 2.56 -18.06
N PRO A 94 -19.02 3.03 -19.31
CA PRO A 94 -19.88 2.62 -20.42
C PRO A 94 -19.91 1.11 -20.68
N LEU A 95 -18.81 0.39 -20.43
CA LEU A 95 -18.80 -1.08 -20.60
C LEU A 95 -19.63 -1.77 -19.50
N PHE A 96 -19.54 -1.30 -18.25
CA PHE A 96 -20.41 -1.80 -17.18
C PHE A 96 -21.89 -1.52 -17.48
N ALA A 97 -22.21 -0.32 -17.98
CA ALA A 97 -23.57 0.04 -18.38
C ALA A 97 -24.10 -0.85 -19.53
N LEU A 98 -23.22 -1.32 -20.41
CA LEU A 98 -23.54 -2.30 -21.47
C LEU A 98 -23.61 -3.75 -20.96
N GLY A 99 -23.41 -3.99 -19.65
CA GLY A 99 -23.52 -5.32 -19.02
C GLY A 99 -22.27 -6.20 -19.15
N PHE A 100 -21.11 -5.63 -19.49
CA PHE A 100 -19.85 -6.39 -19.47
C PHE A 100 -19.49 -6.82 -18.05
N ARG A 101 -18.99 -8.04 -17.91
CA ARG A 101 -18.54 -8.60 -16.63
C ARG A 101 -17.32 -7.85 -16.09
N PRO A 102 -17.14 -7.74 -14.76
CA PRO A 102 -16.01 -7.02 -14.14
C PRO A 102 -14.64 -7.47 -14.67
N LEU A 103 -14.43 -8.77 -14.79
CA LEU A 103 -13.18 -9.34 -15.29
C LEU A 103 -12.89 -8.98 -16.75
N THR A 104 -13.94 -8.96 -17.58
CA THR A 104 -13.84 -8.53 -18.99
C THR A 104 -13.44 -7.05 -19.08
N VAL A 105 -14.06 -6.20 -18.25
CA VAL A 105 -13.74 -4.77 -18.21
C VAL A 105 -12.30 -4.56 -17.75
N HIS A 106 -11.85 -5.29 -16.73
CA HIS A 106 -10.45 -5.27 -16.28
C HIS A 106 -9.49 -5.67 -17.41
N ALA A 107 -9.76 -6.77 -18.13
CA ALA A 107 -8.92 -7.24 -19.22
C ALA A 107 -8.81 -6.18 -20.35
N ILE A 108 -9.91 -5.54 -20.70
CA ILE A 108 -9.92 -4.44 -21.68
C ILE A 108 -9.14 -3.23 -21.14
N ALA A 109 -9.29 -2.89 -19.86
CA ALA A 109 -8.57 -1.78 -19.23
C ALA A 109 -7.05 -2.04 -19.21
N MET A 110 -6.62 -3.26 -18.95
CA MET A 110 -5.22 -3.69 -19.07
C MET A 110 -4.67 -3.46 -20.47
N PHE A 111 -5.36 -3.97 -21.47
CA PHE A 111 -4.98 -3.83 -22.88
C PHE A 111 -4.87 -2.36 -23.31
N VAL A 112 -5.90 -1.57 -22.98
CA VAL A 112 -5.92 -0.13 -23.29
C VAL A 112 -4.82 0.61 -22.54
N GLY A 113 -4.50 0.21 -21.30
CA GLY A 113 -3.44 0.79 -20.47
C GLY A 113 -2.06 0.71 -21.13
N PHE A 114 -1.69 -0.43 -21.71
CA PHE A 114 -0.44 -0.57 -22.47
C PHE A 114 -0.41 0.38 -23.67
N ALA A 115 -1.46 0.39 -24.48
CA ALA A 115 -1.55 1.22 -25.68
C ALA A 115 -1.49 2.73 -25.33
N LEU A 116 -2.20 3.16 -24.29
CA LEU A 116 -2.20 4.55 -23.82
C LEU A 116 -0.83 4.97 -23.27
N CYS A 117 -0.09 4.09 -22.58
CA CYS A 117 1.24 4.41 -22.10
C CYS A 117 2.21 4.67 -23.25
N GLY A 118 2.16 3.87 -24.31
CA GLY A 118 2.93 4.09 -25.53
C GLY A 118 2.55 5.40 -26.22
N TYR A 119 1.27 5.65 -26.35
CA TYR A 119 0.74 6.89 -26.93
C TYR A 119 1.15 8.13 -26.10
N GLY A 120 1.09 8.07 -24.77
CA GLY A 120 1.50 9.16 -23.89
C GLY A 120 2.99 9.50 -24.02
N ALA A 121 3.87 8.49 -24.02
CA ALA A 121 5.30 8.69 -24.23
C ALA A 121 5.62 9.18 -25.65
N PHE A 122 4.92 8.67 -26.66
CA PHE A 122 4.98 9.18 -28.06
C PHE A 122 4.67 10.66 -28.10
N ARG A 123 3.56 11.11 -27.48
CA ARG A 123 3.19 12.52 -27.43
C ARG A 123 4.24 13.39 -26.76
N LEU A 124 4.73 12.96 -25.60
CA LEU A 124 5.79 13.66 -24.88
C LEU A 124 7.04 13.80 -25.74
N GLY A 125 7.53 12.70 -26.34
CA GLY A 125 8.70 12.70 -27.22
C GLY A 125 8.53 13.63 -28.42
N ARG A 126 7.36 13.60 -29.08
CA ARG A 126 6.99 14.51 -30.17
C ARG A 126 6.95 15.97 -29.71
N THR A 127 6.34 16.25 -28.58
CA THR A 127 6.22 17.60 -28.03
C THR A 127 7.58 18.17 -27.65
N LEU A 128 8.47 17.36 -27.11
CA LEU A 128 9.81 17.80 -26.74
C LEU A 128 10.70 18.12 -27.94
N THR A 129 10.66 17.29 -28.98
CA THR A 129 11.67 17.32 -30.05
C THR A 129 11.14 17.70 -31.43
N GLY A 130 9.82 17.68 -31.65
CA GLY A 130 9.20 17.82 -32.97
C GLY A 130 9.49 16.62 -33.90
N CYS A 131 10.24 15.60 -33.47
CA CYS A 131 10.74 14.50 -34.30
C CYS A 131 9.89 13.24 -34.13
N LYS A 132 9.39 12.67 -35.23
CA LYS A 132 8.60 11.44 -35.22
C LYS A 132 9.43 10.22 -34.78
N THR A 133 10.72 10.16 -35.17
CA THR A 133 11.64 9.09 -34.78
C THR A 133 11.74 8.99 -33.26
N VAL A 134 11.99 10.12 -32.58
CA VAL A 134 12.06 10.17 -31.11
C VAL A 134 10.74 9.72 -30.50
N ALA A 135 9.62 10.18 -31.06
CA ALA A 135 8.30 9.86 -30.56
C ALA A 135 7.99 8.35 -30.62
N TRP A 136 8.23 7.70 -31.75
CA TRP A 136 7.98 6.26 -31.92
C TRP A 136 8.88 5.41 -31.02
N VAL A 137 10.18 5.70 -31.01
CA VAL A 137 11.13 4.94 -30.16
C VAL A 137 10.78 5.11 -28.67
N ALA A 138 10.49 6.35 -28.23
CA ALA A 138 10.11 6.59 -26.84
C ALA A 138 8.78 5.90 -26.48
N GLY A 139 7.79 5.93 -27.38
CA GLY A 139 6.53 5.24 -27.20
C GLY A 139 6.67 3.73 -27.03
N ILE A 140 7.44 3.09 -27.94
CA ILE A 140 7.69 1.65 -27.94
C ILE A 140 8.49 1.25 -26.69
N ALA A 141 9.61 1.90 -26.43
CA ALA A 141 10.50 1.55 -25.31
C ALA A 141 9.80 1.70 -23.95
N PHE A 142 8.92 2.71 -23.81
CA PHE A 142 8.17 2.92 -22.56
C PHE A 142 6.98 1.96 -22.40
N ALA A 143 6.22 1.71 -23.48
CA ALA A 143 5.04 0.86 -23.41
C ALA A 143 5.38 -0.59 -23.07
N PHE A 144 6.46 -1.11 -23.65
CA PHE A 144 6.79 -2.54 -23.62
C PHE A 144 8.04 -2.84 -22.80
N THR A 145 8.40 -1.96 -21.85
CA THR A 145 9.48 -2.23 -20.91
C THR A 145 9.23 -3.53 -20.14
N PRO A 146 10.20 -4.43 -19.97
CA PRO A 146 10.01 -5.74 -19.32
C PRO A 146 9.45 -5.65 -17.89
N PHE A 147 9.74 -4.58 -17.15
CA PHE A 147 9.20 -4.35 -15.82
C PHE A 147 7.66 -4.33 -15.78
N ARG A 148 6.97 -3.93 -16.85
CA ARG A 148 5.52 -3.94 -16.89
C ARG A 148 4.93 -5.35 -16.85
N LEU A 149 5.69 -6.34 -17.31
CA LEU A 149 5.25 -7.74 -17.27
C LEU A 149 5.15 -8.26 -15.83
N ASP A 150 6.03 -7.79 -14.93
CA ASP A 150 5.93 -8.10 -13.49
C ASP A 150 4.77 -7.36 -12.80
N GLN A 151 4.22 -6.33 -13.43
CA GLN A 151 3.12 -5.52 -12.89
C GLN A 151 1.76 -5.83 -13.54
N MET A 152 1.65 -6.88 -14.35
CA MET A 152 0.41 -7.20 -15.06
C MET A 152 -0.74 -7.60 -14.13
N SER A 153 -0.46 -8.09 -12.92
CA SER A 153 -1.49 -8.35 -11.92
C SER A 153 -2.15 -7.07 -11.38
N GLN A 154 -1.46 -5.92 -11.51
CA GLN A 154 -1.85 -4.68 -10.83
C GLN A 154 -2.11 -3.56 -11.83
N LEU A 155 -3.35 -3.43 -12.26
CA LEU A 155 -3.79 -2.45 -13.25
C LEU A 155 -3.31 -1.00 -12.99
N PRO A 156 -3.38 -0.43 -11.76
CA PRO A 156 -2.98 0.97 -11.54
C PRO A 156 -1.51 1.21 -11.87
N TYR A 157 -0.66 0.19 -11.79
CA TYR A 157 0.76 0.32 -12.11
C TYR A 157 1.06 0.17 -13.60
N LEU A 158 0.13 -0.35 -14.38
CA LEU A 158 0.17 -0.29 -15.84
C LEU A 158 -0.31 1.06 -16.39
N TRP A 159 -1.25 1.71 -15.71
CA TRP A 159 -1.86 2.97 -16.15
C TRP A 159 -0.99 4.19 -15.86
N THR A 160 0.24 4.19 -16.36
CA THR A 160 1.19 5.31 -16.16
C THR A 160 1.11 6.38 -17.25
N VAL A 161 0.08 6.36 -18.11
CA VAL A 161 -0.12 7.32 -19.21
C VAL A 161 -0.17 8.78 -18.74
N TRP A 162 -0.69 9.02 -17.55
CA TRP A 162 -0.81 10.37 -16.99
C TRP A 162 0.54 10.98 -16.60
N ILE A 163 1.60 10.17 -16.38
CA ILE A 163 2.96 10.64 -16.10
C ILE A 163 3.51 11.42 -17.32
N PRO A 164 3.67 10.81 -18.53
CA PRO A 164 4.15 11.54 -19.69
C PRO A 164 3.21 12.67 -20.12
N LEU A 165 1.88 12.51 -19.95
CA LEU A 165 0.92 13.56 -20.30
C LEU A 165 0.98 14.77 -19.35
N SER A 166 1.21 14.58 -18.06
CA SER A 166 1.40 15.68 -17.10
C SER A 166 2.69 16.44 -17.36
N LEU A 167 3.78 15.73 -17.69
CA LEU A 167 5.03 16.35 -18.11
C LEU A 167 4.88 17.10 -19.43
N GLU A 168 4.17 16.54 -20.40
CA GLU A 168 3.83 17.23 -21.67
C GLU A 168 3.03 18.51 -21.39
N ALA A 169 2.01 18.42 -20.54
CA ALA A 169 1.16 19.55 -20.19
C ALA A 169 1.95 20.66 -19.49
N LEU A 170 2.85 20.32 -18.57
CA LEU A 170 3.75 21.26 -17.91
C LEU A 170 4.65 21.99 -18.93
N ILE A 171 5.25 21.25 -19.87
CA ILE A 171 6.10 21.81 -20.91
C ILE A 171 5.32 22.73 -21.85
N LEU A 172 4.13 22.30 -22.30
CA LEU A 172 3.27 23.09 -23.15
C LEU A 172 2.82 24.37 -22.45
N PHE A 173 2.49 24.30 -21.17
CA PHE A 173 2.10 25.46 -20.37
C PHE A 173 3.27 26.43 -20.16
N ALA A 174 4.47 25.90 -19.86
CA ALA A 174 5.67 26.73 -19.74
C ALA A 174 6.11 27.38 -21.06
N ARG A 175 5.82 26.73 -22.20
CA ARG A 175 6.11 27.32 -23.53
C ARG A 175 5.19 28.48 -23.88
N HIS A 176 3.92 28.36 -23.61
CA HIS A 176 2.91 29.38 -23.86
C HIS A 176 1.86 29.35 -22.75
N THR A 177 1.89 30.29 -21.89
CA THR A 177 0.99 30.46 -20.77
C THR A 177 -0.40 30.88 -21.23
N SER A 178 -1.33 29.92 -21.39
CA SER A 178 -2.72 30.14 -21.73
C SER A 178 -3.68 29.42 -20.79
N ARG A 179 -4.92 29.90 -20.66
CA ARG A 179 -5.98 29.28 -19.84
C ARG A 179 -6.19 27.80 -20.22
N ARG A 180 -6.26 27.48 -21.52
CA ARG A 180 -6.46 26.09 -22.01
C ARG A 180 -5.32 25.17 -21.62
N ARG A 181 -4.07 25.64 -21.67
CA ARG A 181 -2.90 24.82 -21.27
C ARG A 181 -2.78 24.67 -19.78
N ALA A 182 -3.14 25.71 -19.00
CA ALA A 182 -3.25 25.60 -17.55
C ALA A 182 -4.33 24.59 -17.16
N ALA A 183 -5.51 24.66 -17.78
CA ALA A 183 -6.58 23.68 -17.55
C ALA A 183 -6.16 22.26 -17.93
N TRP A 184 -5.42 22.07 -19.03
CA TRP A 184 -4.87 20.78 -19.43
C TRP A 184 -3.86 20.24 -18.39
N LEU A 185 -2.98 21.11 -17.86
CA LEU A 185 -2.07 20.74 -16.77
C LEU A 185 -2.84 20.33 -15.52
N GLY A 186 -3.81 21.13 -15.08
CA GLY A 186 -4.65 20.78 -13.93
C GLY A 186 -5.39 19.45 -14.13
N PHE A 187 -5.98 19.25 -15.32
CA PHE A 187 -6.68 18.01 -15.67
C PHE A 187 -5.77 16.77 -15.65
N THR A 188 -4.57 16.85 -16.25
CA THR A 188 -3.66 15.71 -16.27
C THR A 188 -3.12 15.35 -14.88
N VAL A 189 -2.86 16.35 -14.03
CA VAL A 189 -2.46 16.13 -12.62
C VAL A 189 -3.64 15.58 -11.81
N PHE A 190 -4.85 16.07 -12.02
CA PHE A 190 -6.06 15.52 -11.41
C PHE A 190 -6.26 14.05 -11.79
N MET A 191 -6.21 13.71 -13.08
CA MET A 191 -6.37 12.34 -13.56
C MET A 191 -5.23 11.42 -13.07
N LEU A 192 -4.01 11.94 -12.93
CA LEU A 192 -2.89 11.19 -12.36
C LEU A 192 -3.20 10.77 -10.91
N GLY A 193 -3.66 11.71 -10.07
CA GLY A 193 -4.03 11.44 -8.68
C GLY A 193 -5.29 10.58 -8.56
N LEU A 194 -6.28 10.81 -9.40
CA LEU A 194 -7.53 10.07 -9.43
C LEU A 194 -7.33 8.61 -9.89
N SER A 195 -6.34 8.35 -10.74
CA SER A 195 -6.00 7.01 -11.21
C SER A 195 -5.11 6.25 -10.23
N SER A 196 -4.20 6.94 -9.53
CA SER A 196 -3.34 6.34 -8.51
C SER A 196 -2.65 7.42 -7.66
N LEU A 197 -2.89 7.37 -6.36
CA LEU A 197 -2.20 8.24 -5.39
C LEU A 197 -0.71 7.92 -5.30
N THR A 198 -0.31 6.68 -5.52
CA THR A 198 1.09 6.27 -5.60
C THR A 198 1.81 7.00 -6.73
N TRP A 199 1.22 7.04 -7.93
CA TRP A 199 1.83 7.76 -9.05
C TRP A 199 1.85 9.27 -8.88
N LEU A 200 0.82 9.86 -8.27
CA LEU A 200 0.83 11.26 -7.90
C LEU A 200 1.99 11.57 -6.94
N SER A 201 2.19 10.72 -5.93
CA SER A 201 3.27 10.88 -4.94
C SER A 201 4.65 10.83 -5.61
N PHE A 202 4.92 9.82 -6.43
CA PHE A 202 6.17 9.72 -7.18
C PHE A 202 6.36 10.86 -8.19
N ALA A 203 5.28 11.44 -8.72
CA ALA A 203 5.34 12.55 -9.67
C ALA A 203 5.81 13.87 -9.03
N LEU A 204 5.63 14.06 -7.72
CA LEU A 204 5.89 15.34 -7.05
C LEU A 204 7.31 15.85 -7.30
N VAL A 205 8.33 15.04 -7.01
CA VAL A 205 9.72 15.47 -7.15
C VAL A 205 10.12 15.69 -8.61
N PRO A 206 9.92 14.74 -9.57
CA PRO A 206 10.31 14.97 -10.95
C PRO A 206 9.55 16.13 -11.60
N MET A 207 8.26 16.30 -11.31
CA MET A 207 7.49 17.45 -11.82
C MET A 207 7.94 18.78 -11.21
N MET A 208 8.24 18.80 -9.91
CA MET A 208 8.75 19.99 -9.23
C MET A 208 10.11 20.39 -9.79
N VAL A 209 11.04 19.45 -9.94
CA VAL A 209 12.36 19.75 -10.51
C VAL A 209 12.24 20.17 -11.96
N ALA A 210 11.39 19.51 -12.76
CA ALA A 210 11.12 19.93 -14.14
C ALA A 210 10.53 21.34 -14.21
N ALA A 211 9.59 21.66 -13.32
CA ALA A 211 9.01 23.00 -13.23
C ALA A 211 10.08 24.05 -12.88
N VAL A 212 10.91 23.81 -11.86
CA VAL A 212 12.01 24.71 -11.46
C VAL A 212 12.97 24.94 -12.62
N VAL A 213 13.40 23.89 -13.33
CA VAL A 213 14.28 24.03 -14.50
C VAL A 213 13.61 24.83 -15.62
N LEU A 214 12.34 24.60 -15.91
CA LEU A 214 11.61 25.37 -16.93
C LEU A 214 11.41 26.84 -16.54
N ILE A 215 11.06 27.08 -15.27
CA ILE A 215 10.88 28.43 -14.71
C ILE A 215 12.19 29.22 -14.80
N THR A 216 13.32 28.60 -14.38
CA THR A 216 14.63 29.25 -14.40
C THR A 216 15.12 29.51 -15.82
N ARG A 217 15.10 28.51 -16.69
CA ARG A 217 15.55 28.62 -18.09
C ARG A 217 14.77 29.63 -18.90
N ARG A 218 13.45 29.70 -18.68
CA ARG A 218 12.55 30.58 -19.44
C ARG A 218 12.21 31.89 -18.72
N ARG A 219 12.83 32.12 -17.54
CA ARG A 219 12.61 33.29 -16.67
C ARG A 219 11.13 33.51 -16.35
N LEU A 220 10.36 32.42 -16.20
CA LEU A 220 8.93 32.44 -15.93
C LEU A 220 8.58 33.02 -14.56
N TRP A 221 9.51 33.09 -13.64
CA TRP A 221 9.30 33.70 -12.30
C TRP A 221 8.84 35.18 -12.41
N ARG A 222 9.16 35.88 -13.51
CA ARG A 222 8.74 37.25 -13.77
C ARG A 222 7.35 37.39 -14.39
N GLN A 223 6.73 36.28 -14.80
CA GLN A 223 5.44 36.31 -15.50
C GLN A 223 4.30 36.06 -14.50
N ARG A 224 3.62 37.12 -14.04
CA ARG A 224 2.49 37.02 -13.11
C ARG A 224 1.39 36.10 -13.62
N GLU A 225 1.12 36.12 -14.92
CA GLU A 225 0.11 35.25 -15.53
C GLU A 225 0.44 33.77 -15.46
N PHE A 226 1.74 33.40 -15.51
CA PHE A 226 2.17 32.01 -15.32
C PHE A 226 1.77 31.50 -13.92
N TRP A 227 2.11 32.25 -12.88
CA TRP A 227 1.77 31.88 -11.52
C TRP A 227 0.27 31.84 -11.27
N ARG A 228 -0.45 32.93 -11.68
CA ARG A 228 -1.90 33.00 -11.46
C ARG A 228 -2.65 31.85 -12.11
N ARG A 229 -2.37 31.55 -13.39
CA ARG A 229 -3.08 30.49 -14.14
C ARG A 229 -2.64 29.08 -13.71
N GLY A 230 -1.33 28.89 -13.46
CA GLY A 230 -0.79 27.61 -13.06
C GLY A 230 -1.26 27.21 -11.68
N LEU A 231 -1.09 28.10 -10.68
CA LEU A 231 -1.53 27.84 -9.31
C LEU A 231 -3.05 27.66 -9.21
N PHE A 232 -3.83 28.46 -9.93
CA PHE A 232 -5.28 28.32 -9.96
C PHE A 232 -5.72 26.96 -10.52
N ALA A 233 -5.11 26.50 -11.62
CA ALA A 233 -5.45 25.20 -12.23
C ALA A 233 -5.04 24.04 -11.31
N LEU A 234 -3.87 24.11 -10.65
CA LEU A 234 -3.41 23.10 -9.71
C LEU A 234 -4.22 23.11 -8.40
N ALA A 235 -4.65 24.29 -7.93
CA ALA A 235 -5.51 24.40 -6.77
C ALA A 235 -6.88 23.75 -7.02
N ILE A 236 -7.48 23.99 -8.21
CA ILE A 236 -8.73 23.31 -8.60
C ILE A 236 -8.52 21.79 -8.64
N ALA A 237 -7.43 21.32 -9.24
CA ALA A 237 -7.13 19.89 -9.28
C ALA A 237 -6.96 19.31 -7.87
N GLY A 238 -6.28 20.02 -6.97
CA GLY A 238 -6.10 19.62 -5.57
C GLY A 238 -7.43 19.56 -4.82
N VAL A 239 -8.26 20.60 -4.93
CA VAL A 239 -9.60 20.62 -4.29
C VAL A 239 -10.48 19.48 -4.83
N ALA A 240 -10.46 19.25 -6.15
CA ALA A 240 -11.22 18.15 -6.76
C ALA A 240 -10.73 16.75 -6.32
N LEU A 241 -9.47 16.60 -5.88
CA LEU A 241 -8.94 15.35 -5.33
C LEU A 241 -9.28 15.15 -3.84
N LEU A 242 -9.70 16.19 -3.10
CA LEU A 242 -9.98 16.06 -1.67
C LEU A 242 -10.99 14.96 -1.33
N PRO A 243 -12.14 14.80 -2.02
CA PRO A 243 -13.08 13.73 -1.73
C PRO A 243 -12.47 12.33 -1.84
N PHE A 244 -11.43 12.17 -2.66
CA PHE A 244 -10.73 10.90 -2.89
C PHE A 244 -9.50 10.71 -1.99
N THR A 245 -9.02 11.74 -1.32
CA THR A 245 -7.83 11.65 -0.44
C THR A 245 -8.18 11.68 1.04
N ILE A 246 -9.26 12.39 1.43
CA ILE A 246 -9.73 12.46 2.81
C ILE A 246 -10.00 11.08 3.41
N PRO A 247 -10.67 10.12 2.72
CA PRO A 247 -10.91 8.79 3.26
C PRO A 247 -9.65 8.05 3.69
N TYR A 248 -8.53 8.18 2.96
CA TYR A 248 -7.26 7.59 3.35
C TYR A 248 -6.69 8.19 4.64
N TYR A 249 -6.83 9.50 4.81
CA TYR A 249 -6.47 10.16 6.05
C TYR A 249 -7.34 9.67 7.22
N LEU A 250 -8.65 9.54 7.01
CA LEU A 250 -9.58 9.02 8.02
C LEU A 250 -9.25 7.58 8.40
N VAL A 251 -9.02 6.69 7.44
CA VAL A 251 -8.60 5.30 7.67
C VAL A 251 -7.32 5.24 8.50
N SER A 252 -6.31 6.07 8.18
CA SER A 252 -5.09 6.14 8.97
C SER A 252 -5.33 6.63 10.40
N ARG A 253 -6.31 7.52 10.61
CA ARG A 253 -6.67 8.05 11.94
C ARG A 253 -7.53 7.08 12.74
N ILE A 254 -8.54 6.49 12.12
CA ILE A 254 -9.51 5.61 12.79
C ILE A 254 -8.89 4.26 13.14
N TYR A 255 -8.17 3.67 12.19
CA TYR A 255 -7.66 2.30 12.34
C TYR A 255 -6.16 2.24 12.64
N GLY A 256 -5.47 3.38 12.69
CA GLY A 256 -4.02 3.40 12.90
C GLY A 256 -3.21 2.74 11.77
N PHE A 257 -3.82 2.46 10.60
CA PHE A 257 -3.15 1.79 9.50
C PHE A 257 -1.97 2.59 8.99
N LYS A 258 -0.78 2.02 9.11
CA LYS A 258 0.49 2.62 8.68
C LYS A 258 1.33 1.55 7.98
N ARG A 259 2.04 1.96 6.94
CA ARG A 259 3.05 1.09 6.33
C ARG A 259 4.29 1.05 7.20
N THR A 260 4.81 -0.14 7.43
CA THR A 260 6.02 -0.31 8.23
C THR A 260 7.27 0.05 7.42
N ILE A 261 8.29 0.54 8.09
CA ILE A 261 9.60 0.78 7.45
C ILE A 261 10.19 -0.54 6.93
N GLN A 262 9.90 -1.65 7.60
CA GLN A 262 10.36 -2.96 7.16
C GLN A 262 9.77 -3.35 5.79
N GLU A 263 8.46 -3.13 5.56
CA GLU A 263 7.86 -3.33 4.23
C GLU A 263 8.56 -2.49 3.15
N VAL A 264 8.93 -1.25 3.47
CA VAL A 264 9.66 -0.38 2.53
C VAL A 264 11.06 -0.92 2.25
N LYS A 265 11.79 -1.39 3.28
CA LYS A 265 13.12 -2.01 3.14
C LYS A 265 13.06 -3.26 2.26
N ASP A 266 12.11 -4.15 2.53
CA ASP A 266 11.94 -5.41 1.80
C ASP A 266 11.56 -5.20 0.33
N ASN A 267 10.98 -4.04 0.00
CA ASN A 267 10.60 -3.66 -1.35
C ASN A 267 11.54 -2.62 -2.00
N SER A 268 12.73 -2.43 -1.45
CA SER A 268 13.78 -1.57 -1.97
C SER A 268 14.76 -2.35 -2.83
N ALA A 269 15.04 -1.86 -4.04
CA ALA A 269 15.96 -2.52 -4.94
C ALA A 269 17.43 -2.18 -4.61
N TRP A 270 18.33 -3.07 -5.01
CA TRP A 270 19.76 -2.81 -5.13
C TRP A 270 20.12 -2.50 -6.58
N PRO A 271 21.23 -1.80 -6.87
CA PRO A 271 21.67 -1.54 -8.24
C PRO A 271 21.80 -2.78 -9.11
N ILE A 272 22.18 -3.91 -8.53
CA ILE A 272 22.30 -5.19 -9.23
C ILE A 272 20.98 -5.66 -9.84
N HIS A 273 19.84 -5.29 -9.25
CA HIS A 273 18.53 -5.66 -9.78
C HIS A 273 18.23 -5.01 -11.14
N TRP A 274 18.95 -3.96 -11.52
CA TRP A 274 18.89 -3.37 -12.86
C TRP A 274 19.58 -4.22 -13.93
N LEU A 275 20.33 -5.24 -13.53
CA LEU A 275 20.85 -6.30 -14.39
C LEU A 275 19.98 -7.56 -14.36
N SER A 276 18.98 -7.63 -13.49
CA SER A 276 18.08 -8.76 -13.37
C SER A 276 17.06 -8.76 -14.50
N ILE A 277 17.05 -9.83 -15.27
CA ILE A 277 16.27 -10.01 -16.49
C ILE A 277 14.97 -10.75 -16.19
N HIS A 278 13.91 -10.32 -16.86
CA HIS A 278 12.60 -10.98 -16.73
C HIS A 278 12.67 -12.40 -17.37
N PRO A 279 12.26 -13.49 -16.69
CA PRO A 279 12.41 -14.86 -17.16
C PRO A 279 11.59 -15.17 -18.43
N ARG A 280 10.59 -14.37 -18.74
CA ARG A 280 9.77 -14.50 -19.97
C ARG A 280 10.34 -13.71 -21.14
N SER A 281 11.47 -13.00 -21.00
CA SER A 281 12.09 -12.31 -22.13
C SER A 281 12.51 -13.32 -23.19
N ALA A 282 12.00 -13.20 -24.39
CA ALA A 282 12.29 -14.14 -25.49
C ALA A 282 13.81 -14.20 -25.84
N LEU A 283 14.48 -13.06 -25.78
CA LEU A 283 15.91 -12.97 -26.11
C LEU A 283 16.82 -13.27 -24.90
N TRP A 284 16.48 -12.71 -23.72
CA TRP A 284 17.40 -12.65 -22.58
C TRP A 284 17.15 -13.72 -21.52
N SER A 285 16.08 -14.51 -21.61
CA SER A 285 15.70 -15.50 -20.58
C SER A 285 16.77 -16.55 -20.30
N ARG A 286 17.57 -16.90 -21.31
CA ARG A 286 18.65 -17.87 -21.17
C ARG A 286 19.86 -17.33 -20.41
N ILE A 287 20.11 -16.02 -20.49
CA ILE A 287 21.27 -15.34 -19.89
C ILE A 287 20.92 -14.79 -18.51
N GLY A 288 19.68 -14.37 -18.30
CA GLY A 288 19.21 -13.71 -17.07
C GLY A 288 19.50 -14.48 -15.79
N PRO A 289 19.17 -15.78 -15.70
CA PRO A 289 19.41 -16.57 -14.50
C PRO A 289 20.89 -16.74 -14.15
N THR A 290 21.80 -16.59 -15.10
CA THR A 290 23.23 -16.68 -14.86
C THR A 290 23.83 -15.39 -14.32
N LEU A 291 23.21 -14.24 -14.63
CA LEU A 291 23.68 -12.93 -14.17
C LEU A 291 23.22 -12.62 -12.75
N VAL A 292 21.94 -12.82 -12.45
CA VAL A 292 21.35 -12.55 -11.13
C VAL A 292 20.31 -13.62 -10.82
N PRO A 293 20.74 -14.76 -10.25
CA PRO A 293 19.81 -15.85 -9.91
C PRO A 293 18.80 -15.41 -8.83
N ASN A 294 17.56 -15.87 -8.95
CA ASN A 294 16.51 -15.71 -7.94
C ASN A 294 16.21 -14.28 -7.48
N SER A 295 16.42 -13.28 -8.35
CA SER A 295 16.08 -11.90 -8.03
C SER A 295 14.57 -11.70 -7.89
N ARG A 296 14.17 -11.08 -6.78
CA ARG A 296 12.79 -10.63 -6.53
C ARG A 296 12.39 -9.47 -7.46
N PHE A 297 13.36 -8.61 -7.80
CA PHE A 297 13.12 -7.43 -8.63
C PHE A 297 13.83 -7.54 -9.96
N ARG A 298 13.11 -7.36 -11.07
CA ARG A 298 13.58 -7.53 -12.44
C ARG A 298 13.48 -6.20 -13.16
N LEU A 299 14.56 -5.37 -12.98
CA LEU A 299 14.55 -3.98 -13.43
C LEU A 299 15.35 -3.75 -14.73
N PHE A 300 15.83 -4.81 -15.41
CA PHE A 300 16.60 -4.66 -16.65
C PHE A 300 15.74 -4.03 -17.76
N PRO A 301 16.13 -2.84 -18.31
CA PRO A 301 15.32 -2.10 -19.28
C PRO A 301 15.45 -2.59 -20.73
N GLY A 302 16.32 -3.57 -20.98
CA GLY A 302 16.79 -3.94 -22.31
C GLY A 302 18.14 -3.30 -22.66
N LEU A 303 18.93 -3.98 -23.49
CA LEU A 303 20.25 -3.52 -23.92
C LEU A 303 20.17 -2.39 -24.95
N LEU A 304 19.26 -2.51 -25.94
CA LEU A 304 19.08 -1.48 -26.97
C LEU A 304 18.63 -0.13 -26.40
N PRO A 305 17.66 -0.04 -25.49
CA PRO A 305 17.34 1.20 -24.81
C PRO A 305 18.54 1.84 -24.10
N LEU A 306 19.39 1.01 -23.46
CA LEU A 306 20.61 1.51 -22.79
C LEU A 306 21.64 2.01 -23.79
N ILE A 307 21.94 1.25 -24.86
CA ILE A 307 22.89 1.64 -25.92
C ILE A 307 22.43 2.94 -26.59
N PHE A 308 21.18 3.02 -27.00
CA PHE A 308 20.66 4.23 -27.65
C PHE A 308 20.67 5.43 -26.70
N SER A 309 20.37 5.22 -25.41
CA SER A 309 20.45 6.28 -24.41
C SER A 309 21.90 6.77 -24.25
N ALA A 310 22.87 5.85 -24.21
CA ALA A 310 24.29 6.21 -24.14
C ALA A 310 24.72 7.02 -25.38
N ILE A 311 24.28 6.62 -26.58
CA ILE A 311 24.56 7.37 -27.83
C ILE A 311 23.99 8.80 -27.77
N ALA A 312 22.82 8.99 -27.17
CA ALA A 312 22.26 10.34 -26.99
C ALA A 312 23.17 11.26 -26.15
N LEU A 313 23.87 10.68 -25.19
CA LEU A 313 24.74 11.41 -24.25
C LEU A 313 26.15 11.73 -24.82
N ILE A 314 26.57 11.07 -25.91
CA ILE A 314 27.91 11.34 -26.51
C ILE A 314 27.91 12.78 -27.06
N PRO A 315 28.92 13.63 -26.78
CA PRO A 315 29.01 14.97 -27.35
C PRO A 315 29.21 14.95 -28.89
N ARG A 316 28.54 15.85 -29.61
CA ARG A 316 28.84 16.05 -31.04
C ARG A 316 30.20 16.69 -31.19
N ARG A 317 31.10 16.06 -31.89
CA ARG A 317 32.38 16.62 -32.30
C ARG A 317 32.11 17.49 -33.54
N ASN A 318 31.95 18.80 -33.34
CA ASN A 318 31.95 19.71 -34.49
C ASN A 318 33.35 19.67 -35.15
N ARG A 319 33.41 19.33 -36.43
CA ARG A 319 34.61 19.55 -37.21
C ARG A 319 34.88 21.08 -37.21
N PRO A 320 36.03 21.55 -36.72
CA PRO A 320 36.39 22.94 -36.93
C PRO A 320 36.74 23.12 -38.40
N GLU A 321 36.08 24.05 -39.04
CA GLU A 321 36.47 24.64 -40.34
C GLU A 321 37.65 25.58 -40.15
N SER A 322 38.74 25.20 -39.57
CA SER A 322 40.05 25.82 -39.72
C SER A 322 41.04 25.12 -38.79
N LEU A 323 41.89 24.34 -39.38
CA LEU A 323 43.15 23.90 -38.82
C LEU A 323 44.14 25.07 -38.82
N ALA A 324 43.99 26.03 -37.93
CA ALA A 324 45.06 27.00 -37.63
C ALA A 324 44.93 27.41 -36.16
N GLN A 325 46.04 27.20 -35.45
CA GLN A 325 46.32 27.58 -34.08
C GLN A 325 45.72 26.64 -32.96
N ARG A 326 46.40 25.54 -32.78
CA ARG A 326 46.46 24.83 -31.51
C ARG A 326 47.73 25.28 -30.78
N ASN A 327 47.59 26.17 -29.84
CA ASN A 327 48.66 26.43 -28.88
C ASN A 327 48.72 25.27 -27.87
N ASP A 328 49.89 24.64 -27.76
CA ASP A 328 50.20 23.48 -26.89
C ASP A 328 50.21 23.80 -25.37
N ALA A 329 49.66 24.94 -24.96
CA ALA A 329 49.68 25.43 -23.57
C ALA A 329 48.53 24.89 -22.65
N GLU A 330 47.59 24.07 -23.17
CA GLU A 330 46.44 23.59 -22.37
C GLU A 330 46.61 22.20 -21.72
N LEU A 331 47.77 21.55 -21.88
CA LEU A 331 47.96 20.18 -21.37
C LEU A 331 48.38 20.09 -19.88
N SER A 332 48.64 21.22 -19.23
CA SER A 332 49.13 21.23 -17.84
C SER A 332 48.30 22.04 -16.84
N SER A 333 46.96 22.05 -16.98
CA SER A 333 46.15 22.77 -15.99
C SER A 333 45.76 21.86 -14.80
N PRO A 334 45.81 22.34 -13.54
CA PRO A 334 45.46 21.55 -12.35
C PRO A 334 44.06 21.02 -12.35
N LYS A 335 43.20 21.50 -13.28
CA LYS A 335 41.79 21.04 -13.45
C LYS A 335 41.66 19.68 -14.13
N THR A 336 42.70 19.22 -14.85
CA THR A 336 42.71 17.88 -15.48
C THR A 336 42.97 16.77 -14.46
N TYR A 337 43.78 17.05 -13.46
CA TYR A 337 44.05 16.13 -12.35
C TYR A 337 42.81 15.89 -11.49
N SER A 338 41.99 16.88 -11.22
CA SER A 338 40.77 16.71 -10.40
C SER A 338 39.72 15.82 -11.09
N LEU A 339 39.66 15.82 -12.41
CA LEU A 339 38.78 14.94 -13.19
C LEU A 339 39.27 13.51 -13.21
N PHE A 340 40.57 13.31 -13.30
CA PHE A 340 41.22 11.98 -13.25
C PHE A 340 40.93 11.30 -11.90
N TRP A 341 41.10 12.02 -10.78
CA TRP A 341 40.80 11.49 -9.45
C TRP A 341 39.32 11.18 -9.26
N LEU A 342 38.44 11.98 -9.85
CA LEU A 342 37.01 11.74 -9.79
C LEU A 342 36.58 10.52 -10.62
N ASP A 343 37.18 10.34 -11.80
CA ASP A 343 36.98 9.15 -12.64
C ASP A 343 37.56 7.90 -11.97
N MET A 344 38.70 8.00 -11.30
CA MET A 344 39.28 6.94 -10.50
C MET A 344 38.41 6.57 -9.29
N LEU A 345 37.84 7.57 -8.60
CA LEU A 345 36.91 7.35 -7.50
C LEU A 345 35.66 6.62 -7.96
N ILE A 346 35.12 6.97 -9.13
CA ILE A 346 33.94 6.30 -9.72
C ILE A 346 34.31 4.83 -10.03
N VAL A 347 35.48 4.56 -10.66
CA VAL A 347 35.91 3.20 -11.01
C VAL A 347 36.16 2.37 -9.75
N VAL A 348 36.84 2.91 -8.75
CA VAL A 348 37.12 2.24 -7.48
C VAL A 348 35.82 1.96 -6.72
N SER A 349 34.91 2.93 -6.61
CA SER A 349 33.62 2.73 -5.97
C SER A 349 32.74 1.71 -6.70
N LEU A 350 32.81 1.65 -8.03
CA LEU A 350 32.12 0.64 -8.84
C LEU A 350 32.70 -0.75 -8.58
N ILE A 351 34.04 -0.89 -8.59
CA ILE A 351 34.72 -2.16 -8.29
C ILE A 351 34.36 -2.63 -6.87
N LEU A 352 34.43 -1.73 -5.87
CA LEU A 352 34.09 -2.06 -4.49
C LEU A 352 32.61 -2.46 -4.36
N SER A 353 31.71 -1.81 -5.10
CA SER A 353 30.28 -2.17 -5.11
C SER A 353 30.05 -3.56 -5.70
N VAL A 354 30.74 -3.90 -6.81
CA VAL A 354 30.68 -5.22 -7.45
C VAL A 354 31.29 -6.30 -6.55
N LEU A 355 32.45 -6.04 -5.96
CA LEU A 355 33.09 -6.96 -5.01
C LEU A 355 32.23 -7.20 -3.77
N ALA A 356 31.65 -6.13 -3.19
CA ALA A 356 30.73 -6.27 -2.07
C ALA A 356 29.54 -7.17 -2.41
N THR A 357 29.01 -7.08 -3.62
CA THR A 357 27.89 -7.91 -4.09
C THR A 357 28.30 -9.37 -4.32
N ILE A 358 29.48 -9.62 -4.86
CA ILE A 358 29.99 -10.98 -5.11
C ILE A 358 30.30 -11.72 -3.81
N PHE A 359 30.82 -11.03 -2.80
CA PHE A 359 31.24 -11.62 -1.54
C PHE A 359 30.18 -11.62 -0.42
N GLU A 360 28.99 -11.07 -0.68
CA GLU A 360 27.89 -11.02 0.31
C GLU A 360 27.41 -12.41 0.76
N GLY A 361 27.67 -13.46 -0.04
CA GLY A 361 27.35 -14.87 0.28
C GLY A 361 28.46 -15.65 0.98
N THR A 362 29.68 -15.14 1.04
CA THR A 362 30.83 -15.87 1.60
C THR A 362 31.23 -15.27 2.95
N GLY A 363 31.09 -16.03 4.04
CA GLY A 363 31.35 -15.60 5.42
C GLY A 363 32.79 -15.12 5.74
N ALA A 364 33.72 -15.07 4.76
CA ALA A 364 35.14 -14.87 4.97
C ALA A 364 35.57 -13.43 5.34
N PHE A 365 34.73 -12.41 5.14
CA PHE A 365 35.09 -11.00 5.37
C PHE A 365 33.99 -10.18 6.06
N ARG A 366 33.15 -10.80 6.90
CA ARG A 366 32.00 -10.16 7.55
C ARG A 366 32.33 -8.84 8.29
N GLY A 367 33.51 -8.67 8.87
CA GLY A 367 33.89 -7.47 9.62
C GLY A 367 34.18 -6.26 8.70
N LEU A 368 34.97 -6.47 7.64
CA LEU A 368 35.36 -5.39 6.72
C LEU A 368 34.21 -4.96 5.81
N PHE A 369 33.41 -5.93 5.34
CA PHE A 369 32.27 -5.65 4.46
C PHE A 369 31.03 -5.10 5.17
N ASN A 370 30.87 -5.30 6.49
CA ASN A 370 29.84 -4.60 7.25
C ASN A 370 30.05 -3.07 7.32
N TYR A 371 31.32 -2.63 7.25
CA TYR A 371 31.66 -1.20 7.17
C TYR A 371 31.60 -0.67 5.72
N LEU A 372 31.89 -1.52 4.74
CA LEU A 372 31.74 -1.23 3.32
C LEU A 372 30.32 -1.48 2.80
N LYS A 373 29.41 -1.95 3.69
CA LYS A 373 28.01 -2.15 3.33
C LYS A 373 27.47 -0.91 2.65
N SER A 374 27.55 -1.02 1.37
CA SER A 374 26.67 -0.50 0.33
C SER A 374 26.23 0.97 0.45
N GLU A 375 25.81 1.47 1.61
CA GLU A 375 25.31 2.84 1.72
C GLU A 375 26.39 3.88 1.49
N PHE A 376 27.58 3.70 2.07
CA PHE A 376 28.69 4.66 1.90
C PHE A 376 29.32 4.56 0.51
N VAL A 377 29.59 3.35 0.02
CA VAL A 377 30.20 3.13 -1.30
C VAL A 377 29.25 3.56 -2.40
N LEU A 378 27.97 3.21 -2.30
CA LEU A 378 26.95 3.61 -3.27
C LEU A 378 26.65 5.11 -3.25
N THR A 379 26.66 5.70 -2.06
CA THR A 379 26.53 7.16 -1.89
C THR A 379 27.72 7.87 -2.52
N THR A 380 28.94 7.38 -2.26
CA THR A 380 30.17 7.94 -2.82
C THR A 380 30.20 7.83 -4.33
N LEU A 381 29.83 6.65 -4.88
CA LEU A 381 29.71 6.42 -6.32
C LEU A 381 28.69 7.38 -6.96
N THR A 382 27.53 7.51 -6.36
CA THR A 382 26.47 8.38 -6.89
C THR A 382 26.85 9.85 -6.82
N LEU A 383 27.44 10.30 -5.71
CA LEU A 383 27.92 11.67 -5.56
C LEU A 383 29.08 11.95 -6.54
N ALA A 384 29.97 10.99 -6.74
CA ALA A 384 31.05 11.12 -7.70
C ALA A 384 30.54 11.20 -9.15
N ILE A 385 29.55 10.38 -9.52
CA ILE A 385 28.88 10.44 -10.84
C ILE A 385 28.14 11.78 -11.01
N ILE A 386 27.41 12.23 -10.01
CA ILE A 386 26.70 13.53 -10.03
C ILE A 386 27.72 14.67 -10.17
N ALA A 387 28.78 14.68 -9.35
CA ALA A 387 29.84 15.67 -9.42
C ALA A 387 30.54 15.65 -10.80
N ARG A 388 30.80 14.46 -11.32
CA ARG A 388 31.38 14.28 -12.67
C ARG A 388 30.49 14.83 -13.77
N CYS A 389 29.18 14.56 -13.69
CA CYS A 389 28.19 15.10 -14.60
C CYS A 389 28.07 16.64 -14.46
N CYS A 390 28.03 17.16 -13.23
CA CYS A 390 27.97 18.60 -12.97
C CYS A 390 29.23 19.34 -13.44
N ILE A 391 30.41 18.73 -13.35
CA ILE A 391 31.67 19.32 -13.81
C ILE A 391 31.88 19.16 -15.32
N ALA A 392 31.46 18.03 -15.89
CA ALA A 392 31.59 17.77 -17.33
C ALA A 392 30.58 18.56 -18.14
N TYR A 393 29.35 18.70 -17.66
CA TYR A 393 28.23 19.31 -18.39
C TYR A 393 28.46 20.81 -18.69
N PRO A 394 28.92 21.68 -17.77
CA PRO A 394 29.24 23.08 -18.08
C PRO A 394 30.45 23.23 -18.99
N ARG A 395 31.44 22.31 -18.94
CA ARG A 395 32.59 22.35 -19.86
C ARG A 395 32.22 21.89 -21.25
N LEU A 396 31.37 20.89 -21.37
CA LEU A 396 30.74 20.52 -22.64
C LEU A 396 29.93 21.67 -23.21
N LEU A 397 29.23 22.43 -22.35
CA LEU A 397 28.49 23.64 -22.69
C LEU A 397 29.37 24.84 -23.08
N ARG A 398 30.53 25.07 -22.40
CA ARG A 398 31.43 26.17 -22.68
C ARG A 398 32.33 25.92 -23.89
N ARG A 399 32.65 24.66 -24.21
CA ARG A 399 33.53 24.29 -25.35
C ARG A 399 32.84 24.40 -26.73
N GLN A 400 31.55 24.52 -26.73
CA GLN A 400 30.76 24.75 -27.95
C GLN A 400 30.29 26.21 -27.97
N ASN A 401 30.92 27.01 -28.80
CA ASN A 401 30.67 28.42 -29.10
C ASN A 401 29.22 28.89 -29.05
N ALA A 402 28.99 30.21 -29.11
CA ALA A 402 27.73 30.95 -28.99
C ALA A 402 26.48 30.28 -29.63
N ASN A 403 26.67 29.47 -30.65
CA ASN A 403 25.63 28.62 -31.27
C ASN A 403 25.02 27.56 -30.31
N LEU A 404 25.71 27.20 -29.20
CA LEU A 404 25.19 26.23 -28.25
C LEU A 404 24.18 26.85 -27.28
N VAL A 405 24.29 28.15 -27.02
CA VAL A 405 23.25 28.86 -26.26
C VAL A 405 21.93 28.81 -27.04
N GLU A 406 22.04 28.81 -28.36
CA GLU A 406 20.89 28.72 -29.28
C GLU A 406 20.37 27.25 -29.37
N THR A 407 21.27 26.24 -29.35
CA THR A 407 20.90 24.82 -29.37
C THR A 407 20.36 24.34 -28.00
N VAL A 408 20.83 24.88 -26.89
CA VAL A 408 20.25 24.62 -25.53
C VAL A 408 18.93 25.39 -25.36
N ARG A 409 18.74 26.49 -26.05
CA ARG A 409 17.43 27.12 -26.23
C ARG A 409 16.54 26.33 -27.20
N SER A 410 17.11 25.45 -28.03
CA SER A 410 16.37 24.65 -29.00
C SER A 410 15.60 23.51 -28.31
N TRP A 411 14.53 23.07 -28.97
CA TRP A 411 13.63 21.99 -28.54
C TRP A 411 14.32 20.64 -28.21
N ASN A 412 15.47 20.35 -28.82
CA ASN A 412 16.25 19.12 -28.56
C ASN A 412 16.92 19.12 -27.19
N GLY A 413 17.28 20.28 -26.64
CA GLY A 413 17.86 20.40 -25.31
C GLY A 413 16.87 20.07 -24.18
N ASP A 414 15.58 20.36 -24.37
CA ASP A 414 14.55 20.05 -23.37
C ASP A 414 14.36 18.52 -23.21
N GLY A 415 14.46 17.76 -24.30
CA GLY A 415 14.37 16.30 -24.28
C GLY A 415 15.53 15.61 -23.57
N LEU A 416 16.75 16.11 -23.77
CA LEU A 416 17.96 15.50 -23.22
C LEU A 416 18.01 15.63 -21.68
N TRP A 417 17.84 16.87 -21.16
CA TRP A 417 17.89 17.08 -19.71
C TRP A 417 16.70 16.42 -18.98
N LEU A 418 15.50 16.42 -19.57
CA LEU A 418 14.34 15.76 -18.98
C LEU A 418 14.53 14.24 -18.96
N GLY A 419 15.05 13.66 -20.05
CA GLY A 419 15.39 12.25 -20.11
C GLY A 419 16.40 11.85 -19.02
N MET A 420 17.48 12.63 -18.86
CA MET A 420 18.46 12.41 -17.78
C MET A 420 17.83 12.55 -16.39
N LEU A 421 17.07 13.62 -16.17
CA LEU A 421 16.38 13.89 -14.89
C LEU A 421 15.51 12.71 -14.47
N LEU A 422 14.64 12.26 -15.38
CA LEU A 422 13.73 11.17 -15.11
C LEU A 422 14.47 9.85 -14.88
N THR A 423 15.53 9.58 -15.65
CA THR A 423 16.37 8.39 -15.48
C THR A 423 17.01 8.37 -14.10
N VAL A 424 17.62 9.47 -13.68
CA VAL A 424 18.29 9.57 -12.38
C VAL A 424 17.29 9.48 -11.23
N ILE A 425 16.20 10.27 -11.24
CA ILE A 425 15.21 10.26 -10.16
C ILE A 425 14.54 8.89 -10.05
N GLY A 426 14.15 8.26 -11.17
CA GLY A 426 13.53 6.95 -11.17
C GLY A 426 14.46 5.85 -10.68
N PHE A 427 15.74 5.91 -11.05
CA PHE A 427 16.78 5.02 -10.51
C PHE A 427 16.90 5.19 -8.99
N LEU A 428 17.05 6.44 -8.50
CA LEU A 428 17.17 6.75 -7.08
C LEU A 428 15.93 6.34 -6.27
N TYR A 429 14.73 6.52 -6.83
CA TYR A 429 13.50 6.02 -6.22
C TYR A 429 13.51 4.50 -6.04
N SER A 430 13.96 3.77 -7.08
CA SER A 430 13.94 2.30 -7.04
C SER A 430 14.83 1.72 -5.95
N LEU A 431 15.90 2.42 -5.57
CA LEU A 431 16.80 2.02 -4.48
C LEU A 431 16.12 2.11 -3.10
N GLY A 432 15.04 2.86 -2.97
CA GLY A 432 14.24 2.94 -1.76
C GLY A 432 15.06 3.21 -0.51
N TRP A 433 14.87 2.40 0.51
CA TRP A 433 15.58 2.53 1.78
C TRP A 433 17.08 2.22 1.70
N ASN A 434 17.54 1.57 0.63
CA ASN A 434 18.95 1.29 0.38
C ASN A 434 19.74 2.54 -0.02
N PHE A 435 19.06 3.70 -0.22
CA PHE A 435 19.71 4.95 -0.56
C PHE A 435 19.02 6.16 0.11
N PHE A 436 19.81 7.16 0.53
CA PHE A 436 19.32 8.29 1.32
C PHE A 436 18.22 9.13 0.62
N PHE A 437 18.20 9.18 -0.71
CA PHE A 437 17.26 10.01 -1.47
C PHE A 437 15.79 9.69 -1.15
N TYR A 438 15.43 8.40 -1.12
CA TYR A 438 14.07 7.99 -0.77
C TYR A 438 13.74 8.27 0.68
N ARG A 439 14.72 8.12 1.60
CA ARG A 439 14.56 8.43 3.02
C ARG A 439 14.23 9.91 3.21
N ILE A 440 14.94 10.81 2.50
CA ILE A 440 14.60 12.25 2.51
C ILE A 440 13.17 12.49 2.01
N CYS A 441 12.77 11.85 0.91
CA CYS A 441 11.39 11.97 0.43
C CYS A 441 10.37 11.47 1.45
N TYR A 442 10.65 10.36 2.14
CA TYR A 442 9.82 9.76 3.18
C TYR A 442 9.66 10.68 4.39
N ASP A 443 10.74 11.33 4.83
CA ASP A 443 10.73 12.23 5.99
C ASP A 443 10.04 13.56 5.68
N VAL A 444 10.30 14.13 4.49
CA VAL A 444 9.85 15.48 4.11
C VAL A 444 8.45 15.48 3.51
N ILE A 445 8.07 14.43 2.76
CA ILE A 445 6.81 14.38 2.00
C ILE A 445 5.88 13.33 2.63
N PRO A 446 4.82 13.75 3.37
CA PRO A 446 3.96 12.81 4.11
C PRO A 446 3.35 11.69 3.24
N LEU A 447 3.07 11.96 1.96
CA LEU A 447 2.52 10.99 1.02
C LEU A 447 3.42 9.75 0.82
N PHE A 448 4.75 9.90 0.97
CA PHE A 448 5.69 8.78 0.85
C PHE A 448 5.56 7.76 2.00
N ARG A 449 5.01 8.17 3.16
CA ARG A 449 4.77 7.27 4.29
C ARG A 449 3.69 6.23 4.03
N GLY A 450 2.82 6.48 3.06
CA GLY A 450 1.80 5.53 2.60
C GLY A 450 2.29 4.53 1.55
N MET A 451 3.54 4.66 1.05
CA MET A 451 4.06 3.84 -0.05
C MET A 451 4.97 2.73 0.48
N ARG A 452 4.68 1.48 0.12
CA ARG A 452 5.49 0.30 0.52
C ARG A 452 6.49 -0.18 -0.52
N MET A 453 6.35 0.22 -1.81
CA MET A 453 7.16 -0.31 -2.92
C MET A 453 7.93 0.78 -3.67
N PRO A 454 9.09 1.21 -3.18
CA PRO A 454 9.95 2.19 -3.85
C PRO A 454 10.36 1.80 -5.27
N THR A 455 10.54 0.49 -5.52
CA THR A 455 10.90 -0.08 -6.82
C THR A 455 10.00 0.35 -7.97
N ARG A 456 8.73 0.67 -7.69
CA ARG A 456 7.78 1.19 -8.69
C ARG A 456 8.24 2.52 -9.28
N GLY A 457 8.99 3.30 -8.52
CA GLY A 457 9.61 4.54 -9.00
C GLY A 457 10.52 4.37 -10.21
N ALA A 458 11.02 3.16 -10.49
CA ALA A 458 11.76 2.81 -11.70
C ALA A 458 11.00 3.19 -13.00
N MET A 459 9.66 3.31 -12.97
CA MET A 459 8.88 3.76 -14.13
C MET A 459 9.32 5.10 -14.67
N TYR A 460 9.78 6.01 -13.81
CA TYR A 460 10.32 7.30 -14.23
C TYR A 460 11.67 7.11 -14.96
N ALA A 461 12.51 6.16 -14.51
CA ALA A 461 13.75 5.86 -15.21
C ALA A 461 13.47 5.26 -16.60
N TYR A 462 12.50 4.37 -16.72
CA TYR A 462 12.12 3.82 -18.03
C TYR A 462 11.59 4.89 -18.99
N LEU A 463 10.80 5.87 -18.51
CA LEU A 463 10.38 6.98 -19.33
C LEU A 463 11.56 7.86 -19.76
N GLY A 464 12.50 8.10 -18.84
CA GLY A 464 13.73 8.84 -19.12
C GLY A 464 14.60 8.14 -20.16
N LEU A 465 14.88 6.84 -19.97
CA LEU A 465 15.61 6.01 -20.91
C LEU A 465 14.93 5.93 -22.28
N ALA A 466 13.62 5.84 -22.33
CA ALA A 466 12.87 5.80 -23.57
C ALA A 466 13.02 7.11 -24.36
N LEU A 467 12.99 8.27 -23.70
CA LEU A 467 13.24 9.57 -24.31
C LEU A 467 14.69 9.68 -24.82
N LEU A 468 15.67 9.27 -24.00
CA LEU A 468 17.09 9.26 -24.38
C LEU A 468 17.35 8.30 -25.53
N ALA A 469 16.78 7.10 -25.52
CA ALA A 469 16.88 6.14 -26.62
C ALA A 469 16.34 6.72 -27.93
N GLY A 470 15.19 7.41 -27.88
CA GLY A 470 14.65 8.10 -29.04
C GLY A 470 15.61 9.17 -29.62
N LEU A 471 16.25 9.95 -28.73
CA LEU A 471 17.26 10.94 -29.11
C LEU A 471 18.52 10.28 -29.69
N GLY A 472 18.96 9.14 -29.14
CA GLY A 472 20.09 8.39 -29.65
C GLY A 472 19.84 7.82 -31.04
N VAL A 473 18.65 7.23 -31.26
CA VAL A 473 18.26 6.75 -32.59
C VAL A 473 18.16 7.88 -33.59
N LYS A 474 17.57 9.03 -33.22
CA LYS A 474 17.57 10.22 -34.09
C LYS A 474 19.00 10.59 -34.48
N ARG A 475 19.93 10.56 -33.53
CA ARG A 475 21.34 10.88 -33.80
C ARG A 475 21.99 9.91 -34.78
N ILE A 476 21.74 8.60 -34.63
CA ILE A 476 22.23 7.59 -35.60
C ILE A 476 21.72 7.91 -37.00
N VAL A 477 20.42 8.16 -37.12
CA VAL A 477 19.76 8.50 -38.40
C VAL A 477 20.36 9.77 -39.02
N ASP A 478 20.61 10.80 -38.21
CA ASP A 478 21.21 12.07 -38.66
C ASP A 478 22.64 11.86 -39.18
N VAL A 479 23.51 11.15 -38.42
CA VAL A 479 24.92 10.88 -38.78
C VAL A 479 25.00 10.04 -40.05
N LEU A 480 24.18 9.00 -40.19
CA LEU A 480 24.19 8.16 -41.41
C LEU A 480 23.67 8.95 -42.63
N GLY A 481 22.73 9.84 -42.43
CA GLY A 481 22.23 10.75 -43.48
C GLY A 481 23.32 11.77 -43.93
N GLU A 482 24.13 12.28 -43.02
CA GLU A 482 25.28 13.15 -43.29
C GLU A 482 26.39 12.44 -44.08
N ARG A 483 26.57 11.14 -43.90
CA ARG A 483 27.55 10.32 -44.62
C ARG A 483 27.14 9.90 -46.05
N ARG A 484 26.03 10.43 -46.57
CA ARG A 484 25.45 10.11 -47.88
C ARG A 484 25.21 8.60 -48.12
N VAL A 485 24.97 7.86 -47.07
CA VAL A 485 24.55 6.44 -47.19
C VAL A 485 23.15 6.43 -47.77
N ASN A 486 22.96 5.82 -48.91
CA ASN A 486 21.68 5.77 -49.67
C ASN A 486 20.61 4.88 -49.00
N TRP A 487 20.49 5.01 -47.69
CA TRP A 487 19.47 4.29 -46.94
C TRP A 487 18.21 5.13 -46.78
N ASN A 488 17.07 4.48 -47.05
CA ASN A 488 15.77 5.12 -46.75
C ASN A 488 15.66 5.34 -45.23
N ARG A 489 15.71 6.60 -44.79
CA ARG A 489 15.63 7.00 -43.35
C ARG A 489 14.42 6.40 -42.65
N GLN A 490 13.28 6.28 -43.33
CA GLN A 490 12.07 5.70 -42.74
C GLN A 490 12.24 4.18 -42.55
N ALA A 491 12.78 3.46 -43.54
CA ALA A 491 13.05 2.04 -43.42
C ALA A 491 14.01 1.72 -42.28
N MET A 492 15.04 2.54 -42.07
CA MET A 492 15.96 2.39 -40.95
C MET A 492 15.27 2.61 -39.59
N VAL A 493 14.42 3.61 -39.47
CA VAL A 493 13.65 3.83 -38.22
C VAL A 493 12.73 2.65 -37.94
N VAL A 494 12.02 2.15 -38.96
CA VAL A 494 11.17 0.97 -38.86
C VAL A 494 11.99 -0.26 -38.43
N PHE A 495 13.15 -0.48 -39.02
CA PHE A 495 14.05 -1.57 -38.66
C PHE A 495 14.51 -1.49 -37.19
N ILE A 496 14.93 -0.29 -36.73
CA ILE A 496 15.33 -0.09 -35.32
C ILE A 496 14.13 -0.31 -34.38
N CYS A 497 12.95 0.16 -34.73
CA CYS A 497 11.73 -0.10 -33.95
C CYS A 497 11.40 -1.61 -33.91
N ALA A 498 11.59 -2.34 -35.02
CA ALA A 498 11.40 -3.79 -35.06
C ALA A 498 12.44 -4.52 -34.18
N LEU A 499 13.70 -4.09 -34.16
CA LEU A 499 14.72 -4.63 -33.26
C LEU A 499 14.38 -4.38 -31.79
N LEU A 500 13.86 -3.20 -31.45
CA LEU A 500 13.40 -2.90 -30.09
C LEU A 500 12.24 -3.81 -29.71
N LEU A 501 11.25 -3.96 -30.59
CA LEU A 501 10.09 -4.84 -30.34
C LEU A 501 10.54 -6.30 -30.19
N PHE A 502 11.52 -6.76 -30.96
CA PHE A 502 12.09 -8.10 -30.84
C PHE A 502 12.79 -8.29 -29.48
N GLU A 503 13.61 -7.31 -29.05
CA GLU A 503 14.29 -7.39 -27.76
C GLU A 503 13.32 -7.37 -26.56
N LEU A 504 12.30 -6.49 -26.63
CA LEU A 504 11.33 -6.31 -25.56
C LEU A 504 10.21 -7.37 -25.58
N ASN A 505 10.25 -8.31 -26.51
CA ASN A 505 9.26 -9.36 -26.63
C ASN A 505 9.33 -10.36 -25.47
N ALA A 506 8.15 -10.71 -24.95
CA ALA A 506 7.98 -11.73 -23.90
C ALA A 506 6.83 -12.70 -24.23
N THR A 507 6.44 -12.76 -25.52
CA THR A 507 5.35 -13.67 -25.94
C THR A 507 5.85 -15.10 -26.13
N PRO A 508 5.00 -16.10 -25.90
CA PRO A 508 3.62 -15.99 -25.43
C PRO A 508 3.54 -15.67 -23.93
N LEU A 509 2.62 -14.80 -23.55
CA LEU A 509 2.36 -14.53 -22.14
C LEU A 509 1.66 -15.74 -21.50
N ALA A 510 2.08 -16.11 -20.29
CA ALA A 510 1.30 -17.04 -19.49
C ALA A 510 0.04 -16.33 -19.01
N ILE A 511 -1.10 -16.90 -19.33
CA ILE A 511 -2.42 -16.41 -18.98
C ILE A 511 -3.23 -17.54 -18.38
N ILE A 512 -4.21 -17.18 -17.56
CA ILE A 512 -5.19 -18.09 -16.97
C ILE A 512 -6.57 -17.64 -17.46
N ARG A 513 -7.48 -18.60 -17.61
CA ARG A 513 -8.89 -18.33 -17.86
C ARG A 513 -9.58 -18.18 -16.51
N GLY A 514 -9.91 -16.96 -16.15
CA GLY A 514 -10.62 -16.67 -14.90
C GLY A 514 -12.09 -17.11 -14.97
N ASP A 515 -12.63 -17.47 -13.82
CA ASP A 515 -14.05 -17.81 -13.71
C ASP A 515 -14.92 -16.56 -13.77
N ILE A 516 -15.65 -16.40 -14.85
CA ILE A 516 -16.58 -15.28 -15.06
C ILE A 516 -18.02 -15.63 -14.72
N SER A 517 -18.33 -16.90 -14.48
CA SER A 517 -19.70 -17.33 -14.24
C SER A 517 -20.00 -17.41 -12.74
N PRO A 518 -21.05 -16.76 -12.23
CA PRO A 518 -21.45 -16.93 -10.85
C PRO A 518 -21.92 -18.38 -10.64
N ASP A 519 -21.47 -18.99 -9.54
CA ASP A 519 -21.92 -20.29 -9.08
C ASP A 519 -23.36 -20.26 -8.52
N ALA A 520 -23.93 -21.42 -8.25
CA ALA A 520 -25.31 -21.53 -7.80
C ALA A 520 -25.51 -20.86 -6.42
N VAL A 521 -24.55 -20.93 -5.51
CA VAL A 521 -24.62 -20.27 -4.20
C VAL A 521 -24.60 -18.75 -4.34
N THR A 522 -23.77 -18.21 -5.24
CA THR A 522 -23.73 -16.77 -5.55
C THR A 522 -25.07 -16.27 -6.10
N LEU A 523 -25.70 -17.02 -7.01
CA LEU A 523 -27.01 -16.69 -7.55
C LEU A 523 -28.09 -16.72 -6.46
N ARG A 524 -28.03 -17.69 -5.55
CA ARG A 524 -28.92 -17.76 -4.39
C ARG A 524 -28.75 -16.57 -3.45
N LEU A 525 -27.50 -16.23 -3.11
CA LEU A 525 -27.16 -15.09 -2.26
C LEU A 525 -27.70 -13.78 -2.85
N LYS A 526 -27.61 -13.60 -4.16
CA LYS A 526 -28.15 -12.39 -4.83
C LYS A 526 -29.62 -12.15 -4.49
N GLN A 527 -30.41 -13.21 -4.40
CA GLN A 527 -31.85 -13.17 -4.13
C GLN A 527 -32.17 -13.21 -2.63
N THR A 528 -31.22 -13.59 -1.77
CA THR A 528 -31.44 -13.76 -0.34
C THR A 528 -31.42 -12.40 0.36
N PRO A 529 -32.46 -12.00 1.12
CA PRO A 529 -32.39 -10.81 1.95
C PRO A 529 -31.34 -11.01 3.05
N MET A 530 -30.53 -9.99 3.28
CA MET A 530 -29.45 -10.03 4.26
C MET A 530 -29.40 -8.73 5.03
N ARG A 531 -29.31 -8.79 6.35
CA ARG A 531 -29.18 -7.62 7.21
C ARG A 531 -27.78 -7.40 7.73
N GLY A 532 -27.00 -8.46 7.92
CA GLY A 532 -25.58 -8.45 8.29
C GLY A 532 -24.68 -8.84 7.13
N GLY A 533 -23.44 -9.24 7.47
CA GLY A 533 -22.43 -9.63 6.50
C GLY A 533 -22.38 -11.13 6.20
N LEU A 534 -21.65 -11.48 5.16
CA LEU A 534 -21.41 -12.83 4.68
C LEU A 534 -19.97 -13.24 5.01
N VAL A 535 -19.78 -14.38 5.66
CA VAL A 535 -18.49 -15.04 5.82
C VAL A 535 -18.37 -16.12 4.76
N MET A 536 -17.31 -16.10 3.95
CA MET A 536 -17.04 -17.14 2.96
C MET A 536 -15.77 -17.91 3.35
N LEU A 537 -15.83 -19.21 3.32
CA LEU A 537 -14.75 -20.14 3.69
C LEU A 537 -14.39 -21.05 2.50
N PRO A 538 -13.09 -21.39 2.36
CA PRO A 538 -11.95 -21.01 3.21
C PRO A 538 -11.66 -19.51 3.11
N ALA A 539 -11.21 -18.90 4.23
CA ALA A 539 -10.79 -17.50 4.28
C ALA A 539 -9.29 -17.36 3.97
N GLY A 540 -8.85 -16.12 3.68
CA GLY A 540 -7.44 -15.80 3.47
C GLY A 540 -7.09 -15.42 2.04
N GLY A 541 -5.90 -14.83 1.86
CA GLY A 541 -5.47 -14.07 0.67
C GLY A 541 -5.90 -14.61 -0.69
N GLY A 542 -5.56 -15.85 -1.05
CA GLY A 542 -5.90 -16.45 -2.34
C GLY A 542 -7.41 -16.62 -2.54
N TYR A 543 -8.08 -17.18 -1.55
CA TYR A 543 -9.53 -17.44 -1.61
C TYR A 543 -10.35 -16.15 -1.58
N ASN A 544 -9.94 -15.20 -0.76
CA ASN A 544 -10.66 -13.94 -0.62
C ASN A 544 -10.71 -13.12 -1.91
N HIS A 545 -9.73 -13.26 -2.79
CA HIS A 545 -9.79 -12.63 -4.12
C HIS A 545 -10.97 -13.15 -4.94
N HIS A 546 -11.19 -14.47 -4.94
CA HIS A 546 -12.34 -15.08 -5.59
C HIS A 546 -13.65 -14.65 -4.95
N HIS A 547 -13.74 -14.63 -3.61
CA HIS A 547 -14.92 -14.17 -2.89
C HIS A 547 -15.29 -12.73 -3.24
N MET A 548 -14.31 -11.84 -3.40
CA MET A 548 -14.55 -10.46 -3.82
C MET A 548 -15.08 -10.36 -5.24
N LEU A 549 -14.58 -11.20 -6.17
CA LEU A 549 -15.14 -11.25 -7.52
C LEU A 549 -16.61 -11.66 -7.48
N ARG A 550 -16.98 -12.66 -6.65
CA ARG A 550 -18.38 -13.07 -6.43
C ARG A 550 -19.19 -11.97 -5.74
N ALA A 551 -18.59 -11.16 -4.85
CA ALA A 551 -19.27 -10.03 -4.22
C ALA A 551 -19.76 -8.99 -5.24
N ALA A 552 -19.10 -8.85 -6.38
CA ALA A 552 -19.60 -8.06 -7.51
C ALA A 552 -20.86 -8.67 -8.15
N ASP A 553 -21.03 -9.99 -8.11
CA ASP A 553 -22.18 -10.67 -8.67
C ASP A 553 -23.40 -10.68 -7.73
N HIS A 554 -23.21 -10.99 -6.44
CA HIS A 554 -24.32 -11.04 -5.46
C HIS A 554 -24.63 -9.71 -4.79
N GLY A 555 -23.67 -8.75 -4.74
CA GLY A 555 -23.88 -7.42 -4.18
C GLY A 555 -24.02 -7.37 -2.64
N LYS A 556 -23.77 -8.48 -1.92
CA LYS A 556 -23.95 -8.55 -0.47
C LYS A 556 -22.70 -8.08 0.28
N PRO A 557 -22.83 -7.54 1.49
CA PRO A 557 -21.71 -7.20 2.34
C PRO A 557 -20.89 -8.43 2.70
N LEU A 558 -19.58 -8.39 2.42
CA LEU A 558 -18.64 -9.48 2.65
C LEU A 558 -17.79 -9.16 3.88
N ILE A 559 -17.73 -10.08 4.85
CA ILE A 559 -16.87 -9.97 6.02
C ILE A 559 -15.46 -10.41 5.66
N THR A 560 -15.32 -11.60 5.05
CA THR A 560 -14.05 -12.14 4.58
C THR A 560 -13.63 -11.52 3.25
N ALA A 561 -12.56 -10.76 3.24
CA ALA A 561 -12.06 -10.07 2.06
C ALA A 561 -10.52 -9.93 2.09
N THR A 562 -9.93 -9.36 1.05
CA THR A 562 -8.50 -9.03 1.01
C THR A 562 -8.28 -7.62 0.48
N SER A 563 -7.25 -6.94 0.98
CA SER A 563 -6.88 -5.60 0.53
C SER A 563 -5.44 -5.25 0.95
N GLY A 564 -5.08 -3.97 0.82
CA GLY A 564 -3.78 -3.46 1.28
C GLY A 564 -3.62 -3.44 2.81
N PHE A 565 -4.71 -3.53 3.57
CA PHE A 565 -4.77 -3.69 5.01
C PHE A 565 -5.82 -4.75 5.35
N THR A 566 -5.55 -5.56 6.35
CA THR A 566 -6.43 -6.64 6.79
C THR A 566 -6.91 -6.35 8.21
N PRO A 567 -8.23 -6.28 8.45
CA PRO A 567 -8.78 -6.10 9.78
C PRO A 567 -8.52 -7.29 10.70
N PRO A 568 -8.45 -7.07 12.03
CA PRO A 568 -8.12 -8.14 12.98
C PRO A 568 -9.04 -9.35 12.95
N TYR A 569 -10.36 -9.16 12.81
CA TYR A 569 -11.27 -10.30 12.79
C TYR A 569 -11.15 -11.15 11.51
N GLU A 570 -10.73 -10.55 10.40
CA GLU A 570 -10.42 -11.32 9.19
C GLU A 570 -9.24 -12.27 9.45
N VAL A 571 -8.20 -11.78 10.12
CA VAL A 571 -7.06 -12.61 10.55
C VAL A 571 -7.51 -13.70 11.52
N ALA A 572 -8.41 -13.38 12.46
CA ALA A 572 -8.97 -14.35 13.39
C ALA A 572 -9.78 -15.44 12.67
N ILE A 573 -10.66 -15.07 11.72
CA ILE A 573 -11.39 -16.05 10.91
C ILE A 573 -10.43 -16.96 10.15
N GLU A 574 -9.43 -16.38 9.49
CA GLU A 574 -8.43 -17.12 8.73
C GLU A 574 -7.69 -18.13 9.62
N ASN A 575 -7.21 -17.70 10.78
CA ASN A 575 -6.49 -18.56 11.74
C ASN A 575 -7.37 -19.68 12.31
N LEU A 576 -8.61 -19.36 12.71
CA LEU A 576 -9.54 -20.32 13.29
C LEU A 576 -10.07 -21.34 12.27
N THR A 577 -10.03 -21.02 10.97
CA THR A 577 -10.64 -21.88 9.95
C THR A 577 -9.66 -22.57 9.02
N ASN A 578 -8.42 -22.08 8.87
CA ASN A 578 -7.46 -22.67 7.92
C ASN A 578 -6.43 -23.58 8.57
N SER A 579 -6.14 -23.42 9.86
CA SER A 579 -5.08 -24.15 10.55
C SER A 579 -5.67 -25.06 11.64
N GLY A 580 -5.31 -26.33 11.65
CA GLY A 580 -5.81 -27.27 12.65
C GLY A 580 -7.34 -27.50 12.61
N PRO A 581 -7.94 -28.07 13.65
CA PRO A 581 -9.39 -28.20 13.77
C PRO A 581 -10.04 -26.86 14.11
N ILE A 582 -11.29 -26.70 13.68
CA ILE A 582 -12.09 -25.50 13.94
C ILE A 582 -12.70 -25.61 15.35
N THR A 583 -12.52 -24.56 16.16
CA THR A 583 -12.99 -24.50 17.54
C THR A 583 -14.34 -23.76 17.68
N ASN A 584 -14.96 -23.89 18.87
CA ASN A 584 -16.17 -23.11 19.18
C ASN A 584 -15.91 -21.59 19.21
N GLU A 585 -14.65 -21.15 19.36
CA GLU A 585 -14.28 -19.72 19.24
C GLU A 585 -14.72 -19.10 17.92
N PHE A 586 -14.69 -19.90 16.83
CA PHE A 586 -15.20 -19.44 15.54
C PHE A 586 -16.73 -19.15 15.60
N LEU A 587 -17.52 -20.01 16.25
CA LEU A 587 -18.95 -19.74 16.42
C LEU A 587 -19.18 -18.53 17.35
N ASP A 588 -18.38 -18.41 18.42
CA ASP A 588 -18.45 -17.26 19.32
C ASP A 588 -18.12 -15.97 18.58
N LEU A 589 -17.15 -16.00 17.66
CA LEU A 589 -16.83 -14.89 16.80
C LEU A 589 -17.98 -14.55 15.85
N LEU A 590 -18.59 -15.56 15.19
CA LEU A 590 -19.74 -15.34 14.27
C LEU A 590 -20.96 -14.75 14.97
N GLU A 591 -21.21 -15.14 16.22
CA GLU A 591 -22.32 -14.59 17.00
C GLU A 591 -22.07 -13.15 17.43
N LYS A 592 -20.83 -12.78 17.67
CA LYS A 592 -20.41 -11.44 18.09
C LYS A 592 -20.37 -10.46 16.92
N ILE A 593 -19.80 -10.86 15.78
CA ILE A 593 -19.77 -10.01 14.58
C ILE A 593 -21.14 -9.99 13.90
N PRO A 594 -21.48 -8.95 13.12
CA PRO A 594 -22.78 -8.88 12.45
C PRO A 594 -22.84 -9.84 11.23
N ALA A 595 -22.48 -11.12 11.43
CA ALA A 595 -22.58 -12.15 10.42
C ALA A 595 -24.04 -12.67 10.33
N SER A 596 -24.56 -12.73 9.10
CA SER A 596 -25.88 -13.35 8.84
C SER A 596 -25.75 -14.75 8.29
N TYR A 597 -24.77 -14.98 7.43
CA TYR A 597 -24.60 -16.26 6.77
C TYR A 597 -23.11 -16.64 6.68
N VAL A 598 -22.89 -17.95 6.63
CA VAL A 598 -21.58 -18.56 6.33
C VAL A 598 -21.75 -19.43 5.10
N VAL A 599 -20.88 -19.24 4.10
CA VAL A 599 -20.75 -20.12 2.93
C VAL A 599 -19.48 -20.91 3.07
N VAL A 600 -19.55 -22.21 2.88
CA VAL A 600 -18.40 -23.12 2.92
C VAL A 600 -18.19 -23.74 1.53
N LEU A 601 -17.16 -23.30 0.82
CA LEU A 601 -16.81 -23.75 -0.52
C LEU A 601 -15.88 -24.98 -0.41
N THR A 602 -16.48 -26.17 -0.20
CA THR A 602 -15.68 -27.39 0.07
C THR A 602 -14.88 -27.88 -1.12
N HIS A 603 -15.19 -27.44 -2.34
CA HIS A 603 -14.42 -27.76 -3.53
C HIS A 603 -13.06 -27.05 -3.62
N LEU A 604 -12.86 -26.00 -2.81
CA LEU A 604 -11.61 -25.23 -2.79
C LEU A 604 -10.58 -25.75 -1.78
N VAL A 605 -10.93 -26.76 -0.98
CA VAL A 605 -10.06 -27.28 0.10
C VAL A 605 -9.66 -28.73 -0.14
N SER A 606 -8.57 -29.17 0.54
CA SER A 606 -8.15 -30.56 0.47
C SER A 606 -9.20 -31.50 1.07
N PRO A 607 -9.22 -32.80 0.72
CA PRO A 607 -10.15 -33.77 1.29
C PRO A 607 -10.10 -33.85 2.81
N GLU A 608 -8.89 -33.72 3.40
CA GLU A 608 -8.69 -33.73 4.86
C GLU A 608 -9.36 -32.48 5.48
N ARG A 609 -9.17 -31.31 4.89
CA ARG A 609 -9.77 -30.07 5.38
C ARG A 609 -11.28 -30.06 5.21
N LYS A 610 -11.79 -30.65 4.14
CA LYS A 610 -13.22 -30.86 3.91
C LYS A 610 -13.84 -31.66 5.04
N ALA A 611 -13.23 -32.79 5.46
CA ALA A 611 -13.71 -33.59 6.56
C ALA A 611 -13.77 -32.81 7.89
N ILE A 612 -12.80 -31.93 8.14
CA ILE A 612 -12.79 -31.06 9.32
C ILE A 612 -13.97 -30.08 9.27
N TYR A 613 -14.21 -29.44 8.13
CA TYR A 613 -15.36 -28.56 7.96
C TYR A 613 -16.67 -29.29 8.17
N GLU A 614 -16.89 -30.40 7.46
CA GLU A 614 -18.12 -31.18 7.55
C GLU A 614 -18.42 -31.63 8.99
N ASN A 615 -17.43 -32.12 9.72
CA ASN A 615 -17.57 -32.52 11.12
C ASN A 615 -17.91 -31.32 12.03
N PHE A 616 -17.19 -30.20 11.88
CA PHE A 616 -17.43 -29.02 12.71
C PHE A 616 -18.82 -28.42 12.45
N PHE A 617 -19.18 -28.18 11.18
CA PHE A 617 -20.45 -27.54 10.82
C PHE A 617 -21.65 -28.42 11.16
N SER A 618 -21.55 -29.75 11.03
CA SER A 618 -22.59 -30.69 11.46
C SER A 618 -22.83 -30.61 12.96
N ARG A 619 -21.77 -30.53 13.77
CA ARG A 619 -21.90 -30.35 15.24
C ARG A 619 -22.46 -28.98 15.60
N ALA A 620 -22.06 -27.91 14.89
CA ALA A 620 -22.59 -26.58 15.12
C ALA A 620 -24.11 -26.50 14.83
N VAL A 621 -24.56 -27.18 13.78
CA VAL A 621 -25.99 -27.29 13.47
C VAL A 621 -26.72 -28.11 14.56
N ALA A 622 -26.16 -29.25 14.99
CA ALA A 622 -26.74 -30.07 16.05
C ALA A 622 -26.86 -29.31 17.40
N LYS A 623 -25.90 -28.41 17.70
CA LYS A 623 -25.95 -27.51 18.87
C LYS A 623 -26.88 -26.29 18.69
N GLY A 624 -27.54 -26.13 17.52
CA GLY A 624 -28.44 -25.01 17.23
C GLY A 624 -27.76 -23.66 17.04
N ARG A 625 -26.41 -23.59 16.93
CA ARG A 625 -25.64 -22.36 16.73
C ARG A 625 -25.58 -21.92 15.26
N LEU A 626 -25.73 -22.88 14.36
CA LEU A 626 -25.90 -22.62 12.91
C LEU A 626 -27.16 -23.35 12.43
N ARG A 627 -27.80 -22.82 11.42
CA ARG A 627 -28.88 -23.46 10.70
C ARG A 627 -28.45 -23.75 9.27
N PHE A 628 -28.41 -25.02 8.90
CA PHE A 628 -28.15 -25.41 7.51
C PHE A 628 -29.30 -24.95 6.61
N ILE A 629 -29.00 -24.29 5.52
CA ILE A 629 -30.00 -23.78 4.57
C ILE A 629 -30.06 -24.69 3.34
N ASN A 630 -28.93 -24.88 2.66
CA ASN A 630 -28.88 -25.72 1.46
C ASN A 630 -27.42 -26.07 1.08
N ARG A 631 -27.29 -27.14 0.30
CA ARG A 631 -26.03 -27.49 -0.39
C ARG A 631 -26.22 -27.24 -1.89
N PHE A 632 -25.30 -26.50 -2.50
CA PHE A 632 -25.29 -26.18 -3.91
C PHE A 632 -24.19 -26.96 -4.62
N ASP A 633 -24.42 -27.35 -5.87
CA ASP A 633 -23.46 -28.04 -6.73
C ASP A 633 -22.77 -29.24 -6.05
N ALA A 634 -23.45 -29.89 -5.09
CA ALA A 634 -22.99 -31.00 -4.27
C ALA A 634 -21.78 -30.72 -3.34
N HIS A 635 -21.31 -29.49 -3.27
CA HIS A 635 -20.08 -29.16 -2.53
C HIS A 635 -20.09 -27.81 -1.79
N ASP A 636 -21.02 -26.90 -2.05
CA ASP A 636 -21.03 -25.56 -1.45
C ASP A 636 -22.20 -25.46 -0.45
N ASP A 637 -21.89 -25.33 0.82
CA ASP A 637 -22.86 -25.28 1.89
C ASP A 637 -23.16 -23.85 2.34
N LEU A 638 -24.44 -23.55 2.51
CA LEU A 638 -24.91 -22.28 3.06
C LEU A 638 -25.52 -22.49 4.43
N TYR A 639 -25.03 -21.76 5.42
CA TYR A 639 -25.51 -21.76 6.80
C TYR A 639 -25.99 -20.38 7.20
N ALA A 640 -27.06 -20.29 7.99
CA ALA A 640 -27.44 -19.07 8.70
C ALA A 640 -26.86 -19.09 10.13
N VAL A 641 -26.35 -17.96 10.59
CA VAL A 641 -25.88 -17.79 11.96
C VAL A 641 -27.08 -17.60 12.88
N VAL A 642 -27.19 -18.47 13.90
CA VAL A 642 -28.24 -18.38 14.91
C VAL A 642 -27.69 -17.60 16.10
N LYS A 643 -28.22 -16.39 16.34
CA LYS A 643 -27.87 -15.58 17.50
C LYS A 643 -28.81 -15.91 18.66
N THR A 644 -28.24 -16.29 19.81
CA THR A 644 -28.95 -16.71 21.00
C THR A 644 -29.59 -15.56 21.79
N GLU A 645 -29.11 -14.34 21.61
CA GLU A 645 -29.71 -13.13 22.17
C GLU A 645 -30.34 -12.27 21.06
N PRO A 646 -31.57 -11.76 21.24
CA PRO A 646 -32.11 -10.79 20.29
C PRO A 646 -31.21 -9.56 20.30
N ALA A 647 -30.79 -9.13 19.10
CA ALA A 647 -30.04 -7.90 18.94
C ALA A 647 -30.89 -6.76 19.53
N SER A 648 -30.52 -6.29 20.72
CA SER A 648 -31.24 -5.22 21.44
C SER A 648 -31.01 -3.84 20.79
N VAL A 649 -30.29 -3.79 19.68
CA VAL A 649 -30.06 -2.58 18.89
C VAL A 649 -30.69 -2.79 17.52
N SER A 650 -31.55 -1.88 17.12
CA SER A 650 -32.10 -1.85 15.76
C SER A 650 -30.96 -1.89 14.75
N GLU A 651 -30.82 -2.99 13.99
CA GLU A 651 -29.84 -3.21 12.95
C GLU A 651 -29.84 -2.10 11.87
N ALA A 652 -30.92 -1.28 11.84
CA ALA A 652 -31.04 -0.14 10.93
C ALA A 652 -30.20 1.10 11.37
N SER A 653 -29.70 1.15 12.60
CA SER A 653 -29.03 2.30 13.17
C SER A 653 -27.53 2.12 13.42
N LEU A 654 -26.95 0.96 13.08
CA LEU A 654 -25.51 0.74 13.16
C LEU A 654 -24.86 1.18 11.85
N PRO A 655 -24.29 2.38 11.76
CA PRO A 655 -23.45 2.71 10.63
C PRO A 655 -22.16 1.89 10.76
N PHE A 656 -22.01 0.82 10.00
CA PHE A 656 -20.74 0.18 9.62
C PHE A 656 -19.66 0.05 10.73
N ALA A 657 -20.05 0.04 12.00
CA ALA A 657 -19.09 0.08 13.09
C ALA A 657 -19.10 -1.23 13.86
N ILE A 658 -17.94 -1.79 14.13
CA ILE A 658 -17.78 -2.98 14.94
C ILE A 658 -17.95 -2.60 16.40
N PRO A 659 -18.82 -3.27 17.17
CA PRO A 659 -18.84 -3.10 18.62
C PRO A 659 -17.46 -3.39 19.22
N GLU A 660 -17.00 -2.56 20.16
CA GLU A 660 -15.69 -2.70 20.82
C GLU A 660 -15.57 -4.03 21.62
N ARG A 661 -16.69 -4.63 21.98
CA ARG A 661 -16.79 -5.98 22.54
C ARG A 661 -16.15 -7.03 21.62
N GLU A 662 -16.24 -6.86 20.31
CA GLU A 662 -15.74 -7.80 19.30
C GLU A 662 -14.25 -7.64 19.06
N TRP A 663 -13.71 -6.44 19.28
CA TRP A 663 -12.29 -6.24 19.44
C TRP A 663 -11.73 -7.05 20.60
N SER A 664 -12.43 -7.11 21.73
CA SER A 664 -12.00 -7.91 22.88
C SER A 664 -11.92 -9.41 22.56
N ALA A 665 -12.73 -9.89 21.62
CA ALA A 665 -12.66 -11.28 21.16
C ALA A 665 -11.51 -11.51 20.16
N ALA A 666 -11.27 -10.55 19.24
CA ALA A 666 -10.11 -10.56 18.35
C ALA A 666 -8.79 -10.32 19.11
N ILE A 667 -8.82 -9.56 20.17
CA ILE A 667 -7.72 -9.31 21.13
C ILE A 667 -7.28 -10.59 21.83
N LYS A 668 -8.14 -11.59 21.99
CA LYS A 668 -7.70 -12.90 22.50
C LYS A 668 -6.55 -13.51 21.68
N GLU A 669 -6.38 -13.09 20.44
CA GLU A 669 -5.33 -13.60 19.54
C GLU A 669 -4.18 -12.61 19.27
N ASP A 670 -4.38 -11.31 19.45
CA ASP A 670 -3.33 -10.30 19.32
C ASP A 670 -3.50 -9.13 20.31
N PRO A 671 -2.99 -9.26 21.53
CA PRO A 671 -3.07 -8.22 22.55
C PRO A 671 -2.29 -6.95 22.19
N LEU A 672 -1.41 -6.96 21.17
CA LEU A 672 -0.74 -5.75 20.66
C LEU A 672 -1.64 -4.92 19.75
N ASN A 673 -2.69 -5.48 19.20
CA ASN A 673 -3.79 -4.74 18.57
C ASN A 673 -4.72 -4.08 19.61
N LEU A 674 -4.44 -4.24 20.89
CA LEU A 674 -4.91 -3.32 21.94
C LEU A 674 -4.35 -1.92 21.64
N THR A 675 -4.80 -1.34 20.55
CA THR A 675 -4.64 0.07 20.26
C THR A 675 -5.12 0.85 21.49
N SER A 676 -4.51 1.97 21.73
CA SER A 676 -4.57 2.80 22.92
C SER A 676 -5.89 2.81 23.72
N HIS A 677 -7.03 2.72 23.07
CA HIS A 677 -8.35 2.79 23.73
C HIS A 677 -8.71 1.51 24.51
N SER A 678 -8.48 0.34 23.95
CA SER A 678 -8.81 -0.92 24.65
C SER A 678 -7.91 -1.18 25.84
N PHE A 679 -6.64 -0.76 25.74
CA PHE A 679 -5.72 -0.87 26.86
C PHE A 679 -6.03 0.10 28.01
N GLU A 680 -6.53 1.31 27.72
CA GLU A 680 -6.99 2.24 28.74
C GLU A 680 -8.16 1.64 29.54
N TRP A 681 -9.11 1.00 28.89
CA TRP A 681 -10.24 0.33 29.53
C TRP A 681 -9.80 -0.83 30.40
N THR A 682 -8.95 -1.70 29.85
CA THR A 682 -8.35 -2.83 30.55
C THR A 682 -7.61 -2.40 31.82
N ARG A 683 -6.78 -1.37 31.68
CA ARG A 683 -6.03 -0.78 32.80
C ARG A 683 -6.95 -0.19 33.84
N ALA A 684 -8.01 0.51 33.43
CA ALA A 684 -8.98 1.10 34.35
C ALA A 684 -9.76 0.02 35.12
N VAL A 685 -10.20 -1.05 34.45
CA VAL A 685 -10.85 -2.20 35.12
C VAL A 685 -9.90 -2.85 36.13
N TYR A 686 -8.64 -3.11 35.73
CA TYR A 686 -7.61 -3.62 36.63
C TYR A 686 -7.46 -2.75 37.87
N CYS A 687 -7.33 -1.43 37.70
CA CYS A 687 -7.13 -0.49 38.81
C CYS A 687 -8.37 -0.37 39.72
N LEU A 688 -9.59 -0.51 39.17
CA LEU A 688 -10.82 -0.59 39.98
C LEU A 688 -10.77 -1.81 40.93
N TYR A 689 -10.33 -2.97 40.46
CA TYR A 689 -10.18 -4.14 41.30
C TYR A 689 -9.09 -3.98 42.37
N VAL A 690 -7.97 -3.39 41.99
CA VAL A 690 -6.90 -3.07 42.96
C VAL A 690 -7.44 -2.15 44.05
N ALA A 691 -8.15 -1.08 43.69
CA ALA A 691 -8.71 -0.16 44.67
C ALA A 691 -9.80 -0.80 45.53
N ALA A 692 -10.71 -1.55 44.92
CA ALA A 692 -11.84 -2.19 45.60
C ALA A 692 -11.40 -3.33 46.54
N PHE A 693 -10.54 -4.20 46.05
CA PHE A 693 -10.26 -5.49 46.70
C PHE A 693 -8.80 -5.69 47.10
N GLY A 694 -7.90 -4.78 46.75
CA GLY A 694 -6.44 -4.96 47.00
C GLY A 694 -5.80 -6.08 46.18
N ARG A 695 -6.46 -6.57 45.15
CA ARG A 695 -6.04 -7.69 44.30
C ARG A 695 -6.31 -7.42 42.83
N MET A 696 -5.65 -8.16 41.96
CA MET A 696 -5.99 -8.19 40.54
C MET A 696 -7.33 -8.94 40.30
N PRO A 697 -8.06 -8.62 39.22
CA PRO A 697 -9.26 -9.37 38.84
C PRO A 697 -8.90 -10.80 38.44
N ARG A 698 -9.81 -11.74 38.64
CA ARG A 698 -9.73 -13.10 38.09
C ARG A 698 -10.17 -13.12 36.64
N TYR A 699 -9.73 -14.11 35.88
CA TYR A 699 -10.00 -14.25 34.45
C TYR A 699 -11.49 -14.09 34.10
N ARG A 700 -12.36 -14.81 34.79
CA ARG A 700 -13.82 -14.69 34.54
C ARG A 700 -14.38 -13.34 34.96
N GLU A 701 -14.00 -12.84 36.11
CA GLU A 701 -14.43 -11.52 36.59
C GLU A 701 -14.07 -10.42 35.60
N PHE A 702 -12.82 -10.48 35.12
CA PHE A 702 -12.32 -9.51 34.15
C PHE A 702 -13.06 -9.58 32.81
N THR A 703 -13.26 -10.79 32.28
CA THR A 703 -13.95 -10.97 30.99
C THR A 703 -15.41 -10.53 31.07
N ASP A 704 -16.12 -10.89 32.14
CA ASP A 704 -17.51 -10.50 32.33
C ASP A 704 -17.66 -8.97 32.48
N ASP A 705 -16.78 -8.33 33.24
CA ASP A 705 -16.80 -6.89 33.44
C ASP A 705 -16.40 -6.13 32.17
N MET A 706 -15.42 -6.62 31.41
CA MET A 706 -15.05 -6.04 30.12
C MET A 706 -16.20 -6.16 29.11
N ILE A 707 -16.89 -7.31 29.09
CA ILE A 707 -18.08 -7.52 28.28
C ILE A 707 -19.18 -6.52 28.67
N SER A 708 -19.41 -6.33 29.96
CA SER A 708 -20.43 -5.37 30.46
C SER A 708 -20.05 -3.93 30.11
N LEU A 709 -18.78 -3.57 30.30
CA LEU A 709 -18.24 -2.24 30.03
C LEU A 709 -18.32 -1.87 28.54
N SER A 710 -18.03 -2.81 27.66
CA SER A 710 -17.97 -2.60 26.22
C SER A 710 -19.32 -2.74 25.51
N LYS A 711 -20.39 -3.05 26.23
CA LYS A 711 -21.73 -3.23 25.64
C LYS A 711 -22.20 -1.97 24.92
N GLY A 712 -22.47 -2.10 23.61
CA GLY A 712 -22.96 -1.00 22.77
C GLY A 712 -21.92 0.04 22.36
N VAL A 713 -20.63 -0.19 22.66
CA VAL A 713 -19.54 0.68 22.21
C VAL A 713 -19.14 0.30 20.79
N VAL A 714 -18.92 1.34 20.00
CA VAL A 714 -18.60 1.23 18.58
C VAL A 714 -17.15 1.66 18.37
N MET A 715 -16.37 0.83 17.71
CA MET A 715 -14.97 1.10 17.44
C MET A 715 -14.78 2.37 16.58
N GLY A 716 -13.88 3.24 17.03
CA GLY A 716 -13.58 4.50 16.34
C GLY A 716 -14.59 5.62 16.56
N ALA A 717 -15.66 5.37 17.32
CA ALA A 717 -16.56 6.42 17.81
C ALA A 717 -16.27 6.73 19.29
N GLU A 718 -16.59 7.95 19.74
CA GLU A 718 -16.62 8.24 21.16
C GLU A 718 -17.66 7.33 21.81
N ALA A 719 -17.29 6.69 22.92
CA ALA A 719 -18.21 5.84 23.66
C ALA A 719 -19.39 6.67 24.20
N ASP A 720 -20.61 6.23 23.91
CA ASP A 720 -21.81 6.83 24.47
C ASP A 720 -22.55 5.77 25.32
N PRO A 721 -22.66 5.93 26.65
CA PRO A 721 -22.02 6.98 27.47
C PRO A 721 -20.46 6.91 27.48
N PRO A 722 -19.80 8.03 27.83
CA PRO A 722 -18.32 8.10 27.91
C PRO A 722 -17.71 7.05 28.85
N LEU A 723 -16.43 6.72 28.66
CA LEU A 723 -15.71 5.71 29.45
C LEU A 723 -15.86 5.96 30.97
N ASN A 724 -15.72 7.20 31.42
CA ASN A 724 -15.84 7.53 32.85
C ASN A 724 -17.22 7.17 33.45
N ASP A 725 -18.29 7.39 32.71
CA ASP A 725 -19.63 7.06 33.14
C ASP A 725 -19.83 5.55 33.21
N ARG A 726 -19.26 4.81 32.28
CA ARG A 726 -19.25 3.34 32.25
C ARG A 726 -18.44 2.75 33.40
N LEU A 727 -17.26 3.35 33.70
CA LEU A 727 -16.46 2.95 34.86
C LEU A 727 -17.18 3.27 36.18
N ALA A 728 -17.91 4.37 36.25
CA ALA A 728 -18.76 4.64 37.41
C ALA A 728 -19.88 3.59 37.59
N GLN A 729 -20.52 3.15 36.49
CA GLN A 729 -21.49 2.05 36.52
C GLN A 729 -20.84 0.73 36.93
N LEU A 730 -19.66 0.42 36.42
CA LEU A 730 -18.91 -0.78 36.84
C LEU A 730 -18.52 -0.68 38.33
N ALA A 731 -18.04 0.46 38.80
CA ALA A 731 -17.74 0.67 40.22
C ALA A 731 -18.97 0.44 41.09
N LYS A 732 -20.14 0.91 40.64
CA LYS A 732 -21.41 0.62 41.34
C LYS A 732 -21.68 -0.89 41.39
N SER A 733 -21.55 -1.61 40.29
CA SER A 733 -21.69 -3.07 40.25
C SER A 733 -20.69 -3.78 41.19
N LEU A 734 -19.42 -3.31 41.22
CA LEU A 734 -18.43 -3.85 42.16
C LEU A 734 -18.82 -3.65 43.62
N THR A 735 -19.42 -2.48 43.97
CA THR A 735 -19.87 -2.23 45.33
C THR A 735 -21.07 -3.09 45.76
N GLU A 736 -21.82 -3.64 44.84
CA GLU A 736 -22.96 -4.54 45.08
C GLU A 736 -22.52 -6.01 45.28
N ARG A 737 -21.28 -6.36 44.95
CA ARG A 737 -20.78 -7.74 45.09
C ARG A 737 -20.61 -8.18 46.55
N PRO A 738 -20.87 -9.49 46.84
CA PRO A 738 -20.77 -10.02 48.18
C PRO A 738 -19.42 -9.76 48.87
N GLU A 739 -18.30 -9.86 48.09
CA GLU A 739 -16.95 -9.62 48.58
C GLU A 739 -16.79 -8.18 49.08
N PHE A 740 -17.30 -7.21 48.31
CA PHE A 740 -17.24 -5.80 48.70
C PHE A 740 -18.15 -5.51 49.88
N GLN A 741 -19.36 -6.01 49.84
CA GLN A 741 -20.34 -5.84 50.92
C GLN A 741 -19.83 -6.44 52.24
N SER A 742 -19.24 -7.62 52.23
CA SER A 742 -18.69 -8.25 53.43
C SER A 742 -17.53 -7.40 54.02
N THR A 743 -16.77 -6.72 53.18
CA THR A 743 -15.58 -5.95 53.58
C THR A 743 -15.93 -4.54 54.07
N TYR A 744 -16.90 -3.89 53.42
CA TYR A 744 -17.12 -2.43 53.59
C TYR A 744 -18.46 -2.04 54.19
N ASN A 745 -19.49 -2.93 54.21
CA ASN A 745 -20.83 -2.54 54.57
C ASN A 745 -20.96 -2.06 56.03
N LYS A 746 -20.13 -2.58 56.92
CA LYS A 746 -20.23 -2.29 58.36
C LYS A 746 -19.18 -1.29 58.89
N ILE A 747 -18.34 -0.70 58.04
CA ILE A 747 -17.28 0.21 58.48
C ILE A 747 -17.66 1.67 58.18
N PRO A 748 -17.18 2.61 59.03
CA PRO A 748 -17.36 4.05 58.80
C PRO A 748 -16.70 4.53 57.50
N ASP A 749 -17.19 5.69 56.97
CA ASP A 749 -16.67 6.23 55.71
C ASP A 749 -15.18 6.61 55.78
N GLU A 750 -14.72 7.02 56.96
CA GLU A 750 -13.29 7.30 57.16
C GLU A 750 -12.42 6.03 57.02
N GLU A 751 -12.84 4.92 57.59
CA GLU A 751 -12.16 3.62 57.51
C GLU A 751 -12.31 3.08 56.10
N PHE A 752 -13.49 3.21 55.48
CA PHE A 752 -13.73 2.88 54.08
C PHE A 752 -12.73 3.60 53.13
N LEU A 753 -12.63 4.92 53.23
CA LEU A 753 -11.74 5.71 52.42
C LEU A 753 -10.27 5.32 52.65
N ALA A 754 -9.88 5.18 53.94
CA ALA A 754 -8.51 4.77 54.30
C ALA A 754 -8.14 3.40 53.65
N LYS A 755 -9.08 2.46 53.66
CA LYS A 755 -8.85 1.12 53.12
C LYS A 755 -8.75 1.12 51.58
N LEU A 756 -9.61 1.89 50.88
CA LEU A 756 -9.49 2.06 49.45
C LEU A 756 -8.14 2.69 49.02
N LEU A 757 -7.72 3.76 49.72
CA LEU A 757 -6.44 4.41 49.46
C LEU A 757 -5.25 3.48 49.75
N SER A 758 -5.35 2.70 50.83
CA SER A 758 -4.36 1.67 51.14
C SER A 758 -4.26 0.59 50.08
N ASN A 759 -5.38 0.05 49.63
CA ASN A 759 -5.43 -0.94 48.55
C ASN A 759 -4.82 -0.39 47.26
N ALA A 760 -5.21 0.85 46.92
CA ALA A 760 -4.67 1.58 45.77
C ALA A 760 -3.20 2.00 45.95
N GLY A 761 -2.62 1.90 47.19
CA GLY A 761 -1.28 2.38 47.51
C GLY A 761 -1.10 3.84 47.14
N LEU A 762 -2.14 4.63 47.30
CA LEU A 762 -2.12 6.07 47.04
C LEU A 762 -1.95 6.86 48.36
N THR A 763 -0.98 7.74 48.35
CA THR A 763 -0.85 8.80 49.38
C THR A 763 -1.50 10.06 48.84
N VAL A 764 -2.59 10.46 49.40
CA VAL A 764 -3.26 11.75 49.11
C VAL A 764 -2.93 12.75 50.25
N ASP A 765 -2.86 14.02 49.91
CA ASP A 765 -2.66 15.06 50.91
C ASP A 765 -3.93 15.22 51.79
N GLU A 766 -3.75 15.85 52.98
CA GLU A 766 -4.84 16.03 53.92
C GLU A 766 -6.03 16.83 53.33
N PRO A 767 -5.84 17.87 52.51
CA PRO A 767 -6.96 18.56 51.89
C PRO A 767 -7.79 17.68 50.94
N GLU A 768 -7.11 16.85 50.09
CA GLU A 768 -7.80 15.91 49.15
C GLU A 768 -8.53 14.81 49.92
N ARG A 769 -7.94 14.26 50.96
CA ARG A 769 -8.56 13.27 51.85
C ARG A 769 -9.78 13.84 52.58
N ALA A 770 -9.65 15.02 53.14
CA ALA A 770 -10.76 15.70 53.85
C ALA A 770 -11.90 16.02 52.91
N ALA A 771 -11.62 16.43 51.65
CA ALA A 771 -12.63 16.68 50.63
C ALA A 771 -13.41 15.43 50.24
N LEU A 772 -12.71 14.29 50.05
CA LEU A 772 -13.39 12.99 49.71
C LEU A 772 -14.23 12.49 50.89
N LEU A 773 -13.71 12.62 52.14
CA LEU A 773 -14.45 12.23 53.33
C LEU A 773 -15.68 13.11 53.53
N ALA A 774 -15.56 14.43 53.38
CA ALA A 774 -16.69 15.34 53.45
C ALA A 774 -17.75 15.05 52.38
N ALA A 775 -17.33 14.69 51.16
CA ALA A 775 -18.24 14.31 50.07
C ALA A 775 -19.02 13.03 50.38
N LEU A 776 -18.41 12.04 51.01
CA LEU A 776 -19.09 10.83 51.48
C LEU A 776 -20.09 11.17 52.62
N GLN A 777 -19.65 11.92 53.63
CA GLN A 777 -20.49 12.22 54.80
C GLN A 777 -21.68 13.11 54.52
N ASN A 778 -21.54 14.06 53.57
CA ASN A 778 -22.66 14.94 53.15
C ASN A 778 -23.54 14.36 52.06
N GLY A 779 -23.18 13.13 51.58
CA GLY A 779 -23.95 12.44 50.55
C GLY A 779 -23.80 13.00 49.11
N SER A 780 -22.84 13.93 48.88
CA SER A 780 -22.57 14.46 47.52
C SER A 780 -21.83 13.48 46.62
N MET A 781 -21.18 12.47 47.19
CA MET A 781 -20.64 11.32 46.50
C MET A 781 -21.01 10.01 47.19
N THR A 782 -21.37 9.01 46.41
CA THR A 782 -21.59 7.65 46.88
C THR A 782 -20.25 6.91 47.05
N ARG A 783 -20.24 5.79 47.78
CA ARG A 783 -19.06 4.91 47.90
C ARG A 783 -18.60 4.38 46.55
N ALA A 784 -19.52 4.14 45.60
CA ALA A 784 -19.23 3.73 44.23
C ALA A 784 -18.52 4.84 43.44
N GLU A 785 -18.94 6.08 43.56
CA GLU A 785 -18.31 7.22 42.88
C GLU A 785 -16.90 7.51 43.45
N VAL A 786 -16.71 7.35 44.77
CA VAL A 786 -15.39 7.47 45.37
C VAL A 786 -14.48 6.33 44.90
N LEU A 787 -15.00 5.08 44.80
CA LEU A 787 -14.26 3.97 44.21
C LEU A 787 -13.88 4.25 42.77
N ALA A 788 -14.82 4.73 41.95
CA ALA A 788 -14.55 5.09 40.55
C ALA A 788 -13.42 6.14 40.44
N LYS A 789 -13.49 7.18 41.28
CA LYS A 789 -12.49 8.27 41.31
C LYS A 789 -11.11 7.78 41.71
N ILE A 790 -10.99 6.91 42.69
CA ILE A 790 -9.72 6.32 43.13
C ILE A 790 -9.20 5.32 42.09
N GLY A 791 -10.06 4.48 41.51
CA GLY A 791 -9.67 3.50 40.51
C GLY A 791 -9.24 4.11 39.18
N THR A 792 -9.63 5.35 38.91
CA THR A 792 -9.23 6.10 37.70
C THR A 792 -8.18 7.17 37.97
N ASP A 793 -7.59 7.18 39.19
CA ASP A 793 -6.52 8.12 39.52
C ASP A 793 -5.31 7.93 38.60
N PRO A 794 -4.81 8.98 37.94
CA PRO A 794 -3.69 8.87 37.01
C PRO A 794 -2.43 8.28 37.63
N ARG A 795 -2.18 8.49 38.92
CA ARG A 795 -1.04 7.95 39.68
C ARG A 795 -1.13 6.43 39.77
N LEU A 796 -2.31 5.92 40.07
CA LEU A 796 -2.59 4.48 40.13
C LEU A 796 -2.52 3.85 38.73
N LEU A 797 -3.16 4.46 37.74
CA LEU A 797 -3.17 4.00 36.36
C LEU A 797 -1.74 3.89 35.79
N GLN A 798 -0.87 4.86 36.06
CA GLN A 798 0.50 4.85 35.60
C GLN A 798 1.34 3.77 36.31
N ARG A 799 1.21 3.64 37.64
CA ARG A 799 1.96 2.66 38.42
C ARG A 799 1.61 1.21 38.02
N GLU A 800 0.34 0.92 37.80
CA GLU A 800 -0.14 -0.42 37.52
C GLU A 800 -0.10 -0.78 36.01
N GLN A 801 0.35 0.10 35.17
CA GLN A 801 0.34 -0.07 33.72
C GLN A 801 0.97 -1.38 33.25
N ASN A 802 2.17 -1.71 33.71
CA ASN A 802 2.89 -2.92 33.29
C ASN A 802 2.23 -4.19 33.82
N ARG A 803 1.72 -4.13 35.05
CA ARG A 803 1.01 -5.25 35.66
C ARG A 803 -0.32 -5.56 34.95
N ALA A 804 -1.08 -4.51 34.64
CA ALA A 804 -2.31 -4.65 33.84
C ALA A 804 -2.02 -5.24 32.46
N LEU A 805 -0.96 -4.79 31.79
CA LEU A 805 -0.58 -5.31 30.48
C LEU A 805 -0.23 -6.80 30.53
N VAL A 806 0.64 -7.22 31.45
CA VAL A 806 1.02 -8.63 31.61
C VAL A 806 -0.19 -9.49 31.94
N LEU A 807 -1.10 -9.01 32.81
CA LEU A 807 -2.32 -9.75 33.14
C LEU A 807 -3.20 -10.00 31.89
N VAL A 808 -3.30 -9.01 31.02
CA VAL A 808 -4.01 -9.17 29.74
C VAL A 808 -3.39 -10.26 28.88
N TYR A 809 -2.08 -10.41 28.87
CA TYR A 809 -1.44 -11.49 28.11
C TYR A 809 -1.79 -12.87 28.68
N PHE A 810 -1.82 -13.04 30.01
CA PHE A 810 -2.31 -14.27 30.63
C PHE A 810 -3.76 -14.56 30.23
N PHE A 811 -4.61 -13.54 30.25
CA PHE A 811 -6.03 -13.70 29.93
C PHE A 811 -6.29 -13.94 28.45
N ALA A 812 -5.56 -13.23 27.58
CA ALA A 812 -5.76 -13.33 26.13
C ALA A 812 -5.17 -14.61 25.52
N TYR A 813 -3.99 -15.04 25.99
CA TYR A 813 -3.31 -16.19 25.38
C TYR A 813 -3.46 -17.49 26.16
N LEU A 814 -3.55 -17.41 27.49
CA LEU A 814 -3.55 -18.62 28.34
C LEU A 814 -4.92 -18.90 28.96
N HIS A 815 -5.89 -18.00 28.85
CA HIS A 815 -7.28 -18.11 29.32
C HIS A 815 -7.38 -18.50 30.80
N ARG A 816 -6.41 -18.10 31.63
CA ARG A 816 -6.29 -18.45 33.04
C ARG A 816 -5.73 -17.31 33.87
N ASN A 817 -5.85 -17.46 35.20
CA ASN A 817 -5.16 -16.58 36.13
C ASN A 817 -3.67 -16.88 36.17
N PRO A 818 -2.81 -15.89 36.49
CA PRO A 818 -1.38 -16.10 36.63
C PRO A 818 -0.98 -17.15 37.66
N ASP A 819 -1.79 -17.32 38.71
CA ASP A 819 -1.57 -18.25 39.80
C ASP A 819 -2.30 -19.61 39.63
N ASP A 820 -2.95 -19.84 38.52
CA ASP A 820 -3.51 -21.11 38.14
C ASP A 820 -2.41 -22.10 37.68
N PRO A 821 -2.67 -23.44 37.67
CA PRO A 821 -1.71 -24.39 37.11
C PRO A 821 -1.29 -24.01 35.69
N PRO A 822 -0.02 -24.16 35.31
CA PRO A 822 1.05 -24.92 36.03
C PRO A 822 1.87 -24.10 37.04
N ASP A 823 1.65 -22.77 37.17
CA ASP A 823 2.51 -21.91 37.97
C ASP A 823 2.25 -21.99 39.48
N TYR A 824 1.00 -22.13 39.91
CA TYR A 824 0.55 -22.20 41.32
C TYR A 824 0.97 -21.01 42.22
N ASN A 825 1.60 -19.99 41.63
CA ASN A 825 2.02 -18.73 42.27
C ASN A 825 2.14 -17.60 41.27
N LEU A 826 2.56 -16.42 41.71
CA LEU A 826 2.71 -15.25 40.87
C LEU A 826 4.13 -15.03 40.30
N ASP A 827 5.04 -15.99 40.46
CA ASP A 827 6.44 -15.82 40.07
C ASP A 827 6.57 -15.60 38.53
N GLY A 828 5.84 -16.36 37.74
CA GLY A 828 5.77 -16.21 36.30
C GLY A 828 5.24 -14.84 35.89
N PHE A 829 4.19 -14.38 36.53
CA PHE A 829 3.62 -13.07 36.32
C PHE A 829 4.62 -11.94 36.66
N LEU A 830 5.24 -12.00 37.81
CA LEU A 830 6.22 -11.01 38.24
C LEU A 830 7.48 -11.02 37.37
N HIS A 831 7.88 -12.19 36.88
CA HIS A 831 8.97 -12.30 35.92
C HIS A 831 8.65 -11.51 34.65
N TRP A 832 7.47 -11.66 34.09
CA TRP A 832 7.07 -10.95 32.88
C TRP A 832 6.85 -9.44 33.10
N VAL A 833 6.38 -9.02 34.27
CA VAL A 833 6.32 -7.59 34.62
C VAL A 833 7.72 -6.98 34.60
N LYS A 834 8.71 -7.65 35.26
CA LYS A 834 10.10 -7.21 35.27
C LYS A 834 10.73 -7.22 33.87
N HIS A 835 10.44 -8.26 33.09
CA HIS A 835 10.91 -8.36 31.71
C HIS A 835 10.38 -7.19 30.84
N LEU A 836 9.10 -6.88 30.98
CA LEU A 836 8.46 -5.74 30.31
C LEU A 836 9.12 -4.39 30.65
N GLU A 837 9.50 -4.19 31.93
CA GLU A 837 10.20 -3.01 32.40
C GLU A 837 11.60 -2.84 31.76
N GLN A 838 12.28 -3.96 31.50
CA GLN A 838 13.64 -3.97 30.97
C GLN A 838 13.75 -3.96 29.46
N HIS A 839 12.82 -4.63 28.74
CA HIS A 839 12.93 -4.94 27.32
C HIS A 839 11.78 -4.37 26.46
N GLY A 840 10.71 -3.87 27.11
CA GLY A 840 9.51 -3.42 26.42
C GLY A 840 8.60 -4.56 25.95
N ALA A 841 7.46 -4.22 25.33
CA ALA A 841 6.38 -5.17 25.02
C ALA A 841 6.63 -6.06 23.78
N GLY A 842 7.67 -5.81 22.98
CA GLY A 842 7.85 -6.47 21.68
C GLY A 842 8.07 -8.00 21.74
N GLU A 843 8.63 -8.50 22.83
CA GLU A 843 8.91 -9.92 23.00
C GLU A 843 7.76 -10.70 23.67
N LEU A 844 6.90 -10.03 24.42
CA LEU A 844 5.78 -10.63 25.13
C LEU A 844 4.84 -11.39 24.19
N THR A 845 4.45 -10.79 23.08
CA THR A 845 3.55 -11.43 22.11
C THR A 845 4.13 -12.73 21.58
N THR A 846 5.41 -12.71 21.17
CA THR A 846 6.08 -13.90 20.63
C THR A 846 6.19 -15.00 21.70
N ALA A 847 6.49 -14.62 22.95
CA ALA A 847 6.64 -15.56 24.06
C ALA A 847 5.30 -16.22 24.43
N PHE A 848 4.22 -15.43 24.55
CA PHE A 848 2.91 -15.97 24.93
C PHE A 848 2.24 -16.74 23.80
N ALA A 849 2.24 -16.21 22.57
CA ALA A 849 1.68 -16.88 21.40
C ALA A 849 2.42 -18.18 21.04
N GLY A 850 3.74 -18.20 21.19
CA GLY A 850 4.60 -19.38 20.94
C GLY A 850 4.76 -20.33 22.13
N SER A 851 4.06 -20.11 23.24
CA SER A 851 4.20 -20.94 24.43
C SER A 851 3.62 -22.35 24.24
N ILE A 852 4.28 -23.34 24.86
CA ILE A 852 3.79 -24.74 24.90
C ILE A 852 2.41 -24.80 25.56
N GLU A 853 2.15 -23.93 26.52
CA GLU A 853 0.87 -23.85 27.23
C GLU A 853 -0.26 -23.40 26.28
N ARG A 854 -0.02 -22.39 25.45
CA ARG A 854 -0.98 -21.97 24.42
C ARG A 854 -1.27 -23.09 23.42
N ALA A 855 -0.24 -23.79 22.97
CA ALA A 855 -0.40 -24.94 22.08
C ALA A 855 -1.26 -26.02 22.69
N ARG A 856 -1.03 -26.38 23.98
CA ARG A 856 -1.84 -27.37 24.72
C ARG A 856 -3.27 -26.90 24.99
N LEU A 857 -3.48 -25.59 25.18
CA LEU A 857 -4.81 -25.03 25.34
C LEU A 857 -5.62 -25.19 24.04
N LEU A 858 -5.01 -24.85 22.91
CA LEU A 858 -5.60 -25.04 21.59
C LEU A 858 -5.93 -26.53 21.32
N GLU A 859 -5.03 -27.47 21.70
CA GLU A 859 -5.29 -28.90 21.56
C GLU A 859 -6.48 -29.38 22.40
N ARG A 860 -6.69 -28.85 23.62
CA ARG A 860 -7.84 -29.21 24.48
C ARG A 860 -9.15 -28.62 23.97
N GLU A 861 -9.13 -27.37 23.52
CA GLU A 861 -10.29 -26.74 22.89
C GLU A 861 -10.74 -27.48 21.61
N HIS A 862 -9.85 -28.29 21.03
CA HIS A 862 -10.15 -29.18 19.91
C HIS A 862 -10.88 -30.47 20.30
N GLN A 863 -10.69 -30.94 21.52
CA GLN A 863 -11.27 -32.20 21.99
C GLN A 863 -12.67 -32.03 22.61
N GLU A 864 -12.98 -30.82 23.07
CA GLU A 864 -14.31 -30.41 23.56
C GLU A 864 -15.23 -29.84 22.44
#